data_38862d91ddc4259db40e60c8e4acb79e
#
_entry.id   38862d91ddc4259db40e60c8e4acb79e
#
_cell.length_a   1.000
_cell.length_b   1.000
_cell.length_c   1.000
_cell.angle_alpha   90.00
_cell.angle_beta   90.00
_cell.angle_gamma   90.00
#
_symmetry.space_group_name_H-M   'P 1'
#
loop_
_entity.id
_entity.type
_entity.pdbx_description
1 polymer ?
#
loop_
_entity_poly.entity_id
_entity_poly.type
_entity_poly.pdbx_seq_one_letter_code
_entity_poly.pdbx_strand_id
1 'polypeptide(L)'
;MTSGYCFYIFLIIGTNFVRGTLEDHDSGHEITCPLGYFPCGNITKCLPQLLHCNGVDDCGNQADEDNCGDNNGWSQQLDKYYAKYSEKNSPYSFKTKTSACLVESVPVQCSCQGLELDCNGANLRVVPSVSSNVTMMSLQYNLLRKLSTDVFKKYQDLKNLYLQNNRIRNVSEHAFRGLYNLTKLYLSHNKITFLKPGVFEDLNKLQWLIIENNRISRISPLSFYGLKSLILLVLMHNSLSRLPDKSLCQYMPRLNWLDFEGNHIRNLRNITFISCSTLTVLVMRRNKISSLNENSFSSLQKLDELDLANNKIESLPPYLFKDLKELSQLNLSYNPIQKIQADQFDYLKNLKSLSLEGIEITNIQRRMFKPLRNLSHIYFKKFQYCGYAPHVRSCKPNTDGISSFENLLASIIQRVFVWVVSAVTCFGNIFVICMRPYIRSENKLHAISIMSLCCADCLMGIYLFVIGGFDLKFRGEYNKHAQLWMDSTQCQLVGSLAILSTEVSVLLLTYLTLEKYICIVYPFRCLKPGKCRAISILILIWIIGFVVAFIPLSNKEFFRNYYGTNGVCFPLHSEQAESTGSQIYSVVIFLGVNLAAFIIIVFSYGSMFYSVHQTAITATEIRNHIKKEMTLAKRFFFIVFTNALCWIPIFILKLLSLLQVEIPGTITSWVVIFILPINSALNPLLYTLTTRPFKEMIHQVWHNYKQRRSIGSKSSQKTHGPSFIWVEMWPMQEITPNSTKPVLYTDCSETSVSQSTLSTRLNSYT
;
A
#
# COMPACT_ATOMS: atom_id res chain seq x y z
N MET A 1 14.23 -46.95 5.40
CA MET A 1 14.78 -46.46 4.12
C MET A 1 14.10 -45.22 3.54
N THR A 2 13.23 -44.54 4.25
CA THR A 2 12.50 -43.33 3.75
C THR A 2 12.98 -42.02 4.35
N SER A 3 13.88 -42.04 5.35
CA SER A 3 14.39 -40.80 6.00
C SER A 3 15.61 -40.16 5.34
N GLY A 4 16.34 -40.89 4.50
CA GLY A 4 17.53 -40.38 3.81
C GLY A 4 17.21 -39.57 2.54
N TYR A 5 16.11 -39.84 1.89
CA TYR A 5 15.73 -39.18 0.63
C TYR A 5 15.24 -37.75 0.81
N CYS A 6 14.61 -37.40 1.93
CA CYS A 6 14.21 -36.02 2.20
C CYS A 6 15.40 -35.07 2.38
N PHE A 7 16.50 -35.54 2.97
CA PHE A 7 17.70 -34.72 3.18
C PHE A 7 18.49 -34.48 1.88
N TYR A 8 18.51 -35.47 0.99
CA TYR A 8 19.19 -35.35 -0.32
C TYR A 8 18.45 -34.44 -1.30
N ILE A 9 17.11 -34.43 -1.25
CA ILE A 9 16.32 -33.50 -2.07
C ILE A 9 16.55 -32.06 -1.62
N PHE A 10 16.74 -31.80 -0.33
CA PHE A 10 17.07 -30.47 0.20
C PHE A 10 18.43 -29.94 -0.27
N LEU A 11 19.44 -30.81 -0.36
CA LEU A 11 20.77 -30.45 -0.82
C LEU A 11 20.83 -30.20 -2.35
N ILE A 12 20.10 -30.99 -3.13
CA ILE A 12 20.07 -30.85 -4.60
C ILE A 12 19.29 -29.60 -5.04
N ILE A 13 18.22 -29.23 -4.35
CA ILE A 13 17.48 -27.99 -4.64
C ILE A 13 18.33 -26.77 -4.25
N GLY A 14 19.10 -26.81 -3.15
CA GLY A 14 19.94 -25.71 -2.69
C GLY A 14 21.15 -25.43 -3.59
N THR A 15 21.72 -26.46 -4.25
CA THR A 15 22.97 -26.30 -5.02
C THR A 15 22.76 -25.93 -6.50
N ASN A 16 21.60 -26.25 -7.09
CA ASN A 16 21.29 -25.88 -8.47
C ASN A 16 20.66 -24.50 -8.63
N PHE A 17 20.29 -23.84 -7.52
CA PHE A 17 19.66 -22.52 -7.55
C PHE A 17 20.65 -21.34 -7.64
N VAL A 18 21.96 -21.60 -7.54
CA VAL A 18 23.01 -20.55 -7.44
C VAL A 18 23.76 -20.32 -8.76
N ARG A 19 23.52 -21.09 -9.82
CA ARG A 19 24.24 -20.92 -11.10
C ARG A 19 23.32 -20.48 -12.24
N GLY A 20 23.14 -19.18 -12.36
CA GLY A 20 22.58 -18.51 -13.53
C GLY A 20 23.26 -17.16 -13.68
N THR A 21 24.43 -17.15 -14.29
CA THR A 21 25.13 -15.94 -14.74
C THR A 21 24.44 -15.42 -16.00
N LEU A 22 23.93 -14.20 -15.94
CA LEU A 22 23.54 -13.41 -17.11
C LEU A 22 24.71 -12.48 -17.43
N GLU A 23 25.41 -12.76 -18.50
CA GLU A 23 26.31 -11.84 -19.18
C GLU A 23 25.46 -10.93 -20.07
N ASP A 24 25.56 -9.63 -19.82
CA ASP A 24 25.07 -8.58 -20.72
C ASP A 24 26.30 -7.86 -21.29
N HIS A 25 26.60 -8.11 -22.55
CA HIS A 25 27.55 -7.33 -23.34
C HIS A 25 26.78 -6.17 -23.97
N ASP A 26 27.13 -4.95 -23.60
CA ASP A 26 26.94 -3.80 -24.48
C ASP A 26 28.06 -2.76 -24.27
N SER A 27 28.70 -2.42 -25.36
CA SER A 27 29.87 -1.56 -25.47
C SER A 27 29.45 -0.14 -25.83
N GLY A 28 29.77 0.83 -24.98
CA GLY A 28 29.62 2.26 -25.28
C GLY A 28 29.94 3.12 -24.07
N HIS A 29 31.02 3.89 -24.12
CA HIS A 29 31.51 4.77 -23.07
C HIS A 29 30.52 5.94 -22.74
N GLU A 30 29.43 5.67 -22.04
CA GLU A 30 28.71 6.62 -21.17
C GLU A 30 28.68 5.96 -19.79
N ILE A 31 29.06 6.70 -18.75
CA ILE A 31 29.01 6.22 -17.36
C ILE A 31 27.55 5.98 -17.01
N THR A 32 27.06 4.77 -17.26
CA THR A 32 25.69 4.39 -16.91
C THR A 32 25.74 3.70 -15.55
N CYS A 33 25.24 4.39 -14.53
CA CYS A 33 25.07 3.77 -13.21
C CYS A 33 24.09 2.59 -13.27
N PRO A 34 24.29 1.57 -12.43
CA PRO A 34 23.34 0.47 -12.26
C PRO A 34 21.95 0.99 -11.87
N LEU A 35 20.93 0.17 -12.07
CA LEU A 35 19.57 0.44 -11.60
C LEU A 35 19.52 0.72 -10.10
N GLY A 36 18.87 1.81 -9.69
CA GLY A 36 18.80 2.22 -8.28
C GLY A 36 20.01 3.01 -7.78
N TYR A 37 20.97 3.33 -8.68
CA TYR A 37 22.12 4.18 -8.39
C TYR A 37 22.05 5.45 -9.21
N PHE A 38 22.57 6.56 -8.70
CA PHE A 38 22.70 7.84 -9.40
C PHE A 38 24.20 8.20 -9.58
N PRO A 39 24.57 8.93 -10.64
CA PRO A 39 25.94 9.35 -10.86
C PRO A 39 26.34 10.55 -10.01
N CYS A 40 27.54 10.57 -9.48
CA CYS A 40 28.14 11.69 -8.75
C CYS A 40 28.65 12.83 -9.67
N GLY A 41 27.85 13.28 -10.62
CA GLY A 41 28.23 14.31 -11.57
C GLY A 41 29.29 13.81 -12.57
N ASN A 42 30.46 14.47 -12.63
CA ASN A 42 31.55 14.11 -13.55
C ASN A 42 32.47 12.99 -13.04
N ILE A 43 32.21 12.44 -11.85
CA ILE A 43 33.01 11.37 -11.25
C ILE A 43 32.40 10.02 -11.64
N THR A 44 33.25 9.03 -11.93
CA THR A 44 32.84 7.65 -12.29
C THR A 44 32.16 6.88 -11.16
N LYS A 45 31.88 7.51 -10.04
CA LYS A 45 31.26 6.94 -8.86
C LYS A 45 29.75 6.95 -8.98
N CYS A 46 29.11 5.81 -8.74
CA CYS A 46 27.66 5.67 -8.64
C CYS A 46 27.27 5.40 -7.19
N LEU A 47 26.31 6.15 -6.67
CA LEU A 47 25.78 5.97 -5.31
C LEU A 47 24.34 5.48 -5.34
N PRO A 48 23.90 4.69 -4.33
CA PRO A 48 22.49 4.34 -4.17
C PRO A 48 21.61 5.57 -4.03
N GLN A 49 20.42 5.55 -4.59
CA GLN A 49 19.46 6.68 -4.52
C GLN A 49 19.13 7.13 -3.09
N LEU A 50 19.28 6.24 -2.09
CA LEU A 50 19.07 6.57 -0.67
C LEU A 50 20.09 7.55 -0.10
N LEU A 51 21.28 7.62 -0.66
CA LEU A 51 22.35 8.53 -0.22
C LEU A 51 22.18 9.93 -0.82
N HIS A 52 21.19 10.14 -1.69
CA HIS A 52 20.88 11.46 -2.22
C HIS A 52 20.13 12.29 -1.18
N CYS A 53 20.64 13.48 -0.88
CA CYS A 53 20.05 14.41 0.08
C CYS A 53 19.88 13.84 1.50
N ASN A 54 20.88 13.08 1.96
CA ASN A 54 20.91 12.54 3.32
C ASN A 54 21.62 13.46 4.33
N GLY A 55 22.13 14.62 3.89
CA GLY A 55 22.86 15.59 4.70
C GLY A 55 24.35 15.28 4.83
N VAL A 56 24.88 14.28 4.09
CA VAL A 56 26.27 13.87 4.09
C VAL A 56 26.81 13.87 2.67
N ASP A 57 27.96 14.48 2.42
CA ASP A 57 28.62 14.44 1.10
C ASP A 57 29.25 13.04 0.85
N ASP A 58 28.46 12.14 0.30
CA ASP A 58 28.88 10.77 -0.04
C ASP A 58 29.59 10.70 -1.40
N CYS A 59 29.32 11.67 -2.29
CA CYS A 59 30.00 11.81 -3.57
C CYS A 59 31.42 12.35 -3.43
N GLY A 60 31.71 13.20 -2.45
CA GLY A 60 32.97 13.91 -2.26
C GLY A 60 33.08 15.21 -3.09
N ASN A 61 32.02 15.61 -3.80
CA ASN A 61 31.92 16.83 -4.58
C ASN A 61 30.58 17.54 -4.37
N GLN A 62 29.85 17.18 -3.34
CA GLN A 62 28.51 17.66 -2.98
C GLN A 62 27.42 17.46 -4.06
N ALA A 63 27.68 16.66 -5.10
CA ALA A 63 26.71 16.41 -6.15
C ALA A 63 25.48 15.62 -5.68
N ASP A 64 25.60 14.88 -4.58
CA ASP A 64 24.52 14.18 -3.87
C ASP A 64 23.68 15.07 -2.99
N GLU A 65 24.23 16.20 -2.53
CA GLU A 65 23.53 17.18 -1.70
C GLU A 65 23.08 18.42 -2.51
N ASP A 66 23.34 18.45 -3.81
CA ASP A 66 22.94 19.54 -4.69
C ASP A 66 21.45 19.42 -5.07
N ASN A 67 20.73 20.55 -5.06
CA ASN A 67 19.29 20.63 -5.39
C ASN A 67 18.38 19.73 -4.54
N CYS A 68 18.69 19.55 -3.27
CA CYS A 68 17.89 18.79 -2.30
C CYS A 68 16.57 19.46 -1.88
N GLY A 69 16.26 20.62 -2.40
CA GLY A 69 14.98 21.27 -2.17
C GLY A 69 13.83 20.38 -2.64
N ASP A 70 13.04 19.89 -1.67
CA ASP A 70 11.86 19.10 -1.95
C ASP A 70 10.82 19.98 -2.68
N ASN A 71 10.75 19.84 -3.99
CA ASN A 71 9.71 20.44 -4.80
C ASN A 71 8.38 19.66 -4.70
N ASN A 72 8.11 19.06 -3.55
CA ASN A 72 6.93 18.25 -3.27
C ASN A 72 5.61 18.99 -3.39
N GLY A 73 5.60 20.23 -3.80
CA GLY A 73 4.33 20.93 -3.83
C GLY A 73 4.28 22.05 -4.83
N TRP A 74 3.66 21.78 -5.93
CA TRP A 74 3.09 22.76 -6.82
C TRP A 74 2.26 23.82 -6.06
N SER A 75 1.55 23.39 -4.98
CA SER A 75 0.86 24.25 -4.02
C SER A 75 1.82 25.10 -3.18
N GLN A 76 3.00 24.60 -2.84
CA GLN A 76 3.95 25.35 -2.01
C GLN A 76 4.58 26.55 -2.72
N GLN A 77 4.68 26.54 -4.04
CA GLN A 77 5.15 27.75 -4.74
C GLN A 77 4.12 28.88 -4.67
N LEU A 78 2.84 28.56 -4.86
CA LEU A 78 1.78 29.54 -4.68
C LEU A 78 1.71 30.00 -3.22
N ASP A 79 1.80 29.07 -2.26
CA ASP A 79 1.81 29.36 -0.82
C ASP A 79 3.07 30.13 -0.40
N LYS A 80 4.25 29.85 -0.96
CA LYS A 80 5.46 30.68 -0.79
C LYS A 80 5.29 32.06 -1.40
N TYR A 81 4.61 32.14 -2.53
CA TYR A 81 4.27 33.42 -3.16
C TYR A 81 3.29 34.21 -2.29
N TYR A 82 2.26 33.56 -1.74
CA TYR A 82 1.33 34.15 -0.78
C TYR A 82 2.01 34.46 0.55
N ALA A 83 2.82 33.57 1.11
CA ALA A 83 3.54 33.77 2.38
C ALA A 83 4.57 34.92 2.27
N LYS A 84 5.36 34.98 1.19
CA LYS A 84 6.32 36.06 0.97
C LYS A 84 5.67 37.45 0.90
N TYR A 85 4.37 37.49 0.57
CA TYR A 85 3.59 38.73 0.52
C TYR A 85 2.60 38.85 1.68
N SER A 86 2.24 37.73 2.36
CA SER A 86 1.47 37.72 3.59
C SER A 86 2.30 38.15 4.79
N GLU A 87 3.58 37.79 4.87
CA GLU A 87 4.48 38.25 5.94
C GLU A 87 4.65 39.78 5.99
N LYS A 88 4.52 40.46 4.84
CA LYS A 88 4.47 41.94 4.81
C LYS A 88 3.08 42.51 5.12
N ASN A 89 2.02 41.71 5.08
CA ASN A 89 0.63 42.11 5.23
C ASN A 89 -0.15 41.21 6.22
N SER A 90 0.54 40.53 7.16
CA SER A 90 -0.16 39.83 8.26
C SER A 90 -0.90 40.87 9.10
N PRO A 91 -2.21 40.73 9.34
CA PRO A 91 -2.97 41.64 10.18
C PRO A 91 -2.48 41.66 11.65
N TYR A 92 -1.56 40.76 12.02
CA TYR A 92 -0.96 40.67 13.36
C TYR A 92 0.50 41.18 13.45
N SER A 93 1.08 41.70 12.35
CA SER A 93 2.39 42.37 12.39
C SER A 93 2.24 43.86 12.24
N PHE A 94 1.40 44.50 13.04
CA PHE A 94 1.50 45.93 13.31
C PHE A 94 2.74 46.15 14.18
N LYS A 95 3.90 46.24 13.53
CA LYS A 95 5.05 46.89 14.15
C LYS A 95 4.65 48.35 14.35
N THR A 96 4.43 48.71 15.60
CA THR A 96 4.25 50.02 16.18
C THR A 96 5.12 51.09 15.52
N LYS A 97 4.65 51.69 14.40
CA LYS A 97 4.92 53.05 14.01
C LYS A 97 3.58 53.73 13.92
N THR A 98 3.21 54.48 14.95
CA THR A 98 2.03 55.30 15.03
C THR A 98 2.16 56.42 14.00
N SER A 99 1.83 56.15 12.72
CA SER A 99 1.59 57.20 11.75
C SER A 99 0.14 57.64 11.89
N ALA A 100 -0.07 58.95 12.09
CA ALA A 100 -1.41 59.52 12.18
C ALA A 100 -2.21 59.22 10.89
N CYS A 101 -3.52 59.09 10.99
CA CYS A 101 -4.41 58.92 9.84
C CYS A 101 -4.40 60.23 8.97
N LEU A 102 -4.14 60.06 7.70
CA LEU A 102 -4.12 61.14 6.71
C LEU A 102 -5.35 61.05 5.76
N VAL A 103 -6.29 60.14 6.02
CA VAL A 103 -7.51 59.95 5.26
C VAL A 103 -8.64 60.71 5.94
N GLU A 104 -9.32 61.59 5.22
CA GLU A 104 -10.51 62.29 5.73
C GLU A 104 -11.78 61.46 5.57
N SER A 105 -12.78 61.73 6.41
CA SER A 105 -14.12 61.11 6.38
C SER A 105 -14.10 59.59 6.56
N VAL A 106 -13.22 59.09 7.47
CA VAL A 106 -13.17 57.65 7.78
C VAL A 106 -14.44 57.22 8.54
N PRO A 107 -15.13 56.15 8.09
CA PRO A 107 -16.25 55.61 8.81
C PRO A 107 -15.86 55.10 10.21
N VAL A 108 -16.76 55.24 11.21
CA VAL A 108 -16.48 54.88 12.61
C VAL A 108 -16.07 53.40 12.78
N GLN A 109 -16.51 52.54 11.85
CA GLN A 109 -16.27 51.08 11.88
C GLN A 109 -14.97 50.68 11.17
N CYS A 110 -14.23 51.66 10.61
CA CYS A 110 -12.97 51.44 9.88
C CYS A 110 -11.80 51.99 10.67
N SER A 111 -10.65 51.38 10.53
CA SER A 111 -9.37 51.89 11.03
C SER A 111 -8.56 52.52 9.90
N CYS A 112 -7.73 53.52 10.24
CA CYS A 112 -6.87 54.21 9.28
C CYS A 112 -5.47 54.36 9.83
N GLN A 113 -4.48 54.17 8.98
CA GLN A 113 -3.07 54.42 9.28
C GLN A 113 -2.38 55.04 8.06
N GLY A 114 -1.90 56.26 8.21
CA GLY A 114 -1.37 57.02 7.06
C GLY A 114 -2.43 57.18 5.96
N LEU A 115 -2.16 56.69 4.75
CA LEU A 115 -3.06 56.68 3.59
C LEU A 115 -3.71 55.29 3.37
N GLU A 116 -3.68 54.42 4.36
CA GLU A 116 -4.24 53.08 4.30
C GLU A 116 -5.55 53.00 5.11
N LEU A 117 -6.62 52.54 4.47
CA LEU A 117 -7.94 52.38 5.06
C LEU A 117 -8.25 50.90 5.24
N ASP A 118 -8.48 50.49 6.48
CA ASP A 118 -8.93 49.10 6.79
C ASP A 118 -10.35 49.09 7.37
N CYS A 119 -11.27 48.55 6.58
CA CYS A 119 -12.67 48.34 6.94
C CYS A 119 -13.00 46.82 7.00
N ASN A 120 -12.07 46.03 7.45
CA ASN A 120 -12.25 44.59 7.58
C ASN A 120 -13.38 44.24 8.59
N GLY A 121 -14.39 43.51 8.14
CA GLY A 121 -15.50 43.07 9.02
C GLY A 121 -16.44 44.20 9.47
N ALA A 122 -16.39 45.35 8.86
CA ALA A 122 -17.19 46.56 9.24
C ALA A 122 -18.67 46.46 8.87
N ASN A 123 -19.19 45.30 8.43
CA ASN A 123 -20.56 45.09 7.99
C ASN A 123 -21.06 46.04 6.88
N LEU A 124 -20.17 46.60 6.06
CA LEU A 124 -20.49 47.52 5.01
C LEU A 124 -21.30 46.85 3.89
N ARG A 125 -22.34 47.57 3.43
CA ARG A 125 -23.18 47.14 2.28
C ARG A 125 -22.84 47.91 0.99
N VAL A 126 -22.16 49.01 1.12
CA VAL A 126 -21.67 49.90 0.02
C VAL A 126 -20.25 50.29 0.29
N VAL A 127 -19.49 50.68 -0.77
CA VAL A 127 -18.13 51.19 -0.66
C VAL A 127 -18.19 52.54 0.08
N PRO A 128 -17.37 52.72 1.13
CA PRO A 128 -17.35 53.97 1.90
C PRO A 128 -16.80 55.12 1.04
N SER A 129 -17.33 56.34 1.28
CA SER A 129 -16.85 57.54 0.62
C SER A 129 -15.85 58.25 1.52
N VAL A 130 -14.53 58.08 1.27
CA VAL A 130 -13.44 58.70 2.03
C VAL A 130 -12.64 59.66 1.10
N SER A 131 -11.59 60.31 1.57
CA SER A 131 -10.75 61.19 0.72
C SER A 131 -10.13 60.42 -0.45
N SER A 132 -9.74 61.15 -1.52
CA SER A 132 -9.24 60.55 -2.77
C SER A 132 -7.80 60.02 -2.71
N ASN A 133 -7.04 60.43 -1.68
CA ASN A 133 -5.62 60.15 -1.52
C ASN A 133 -5.29 58.74 -0.94
N VAL A 134 -6.30 57.88 -0.78
CA VAL A 134 -6.14 56.50 -0.25
C VAL A 134 -5.29 55.66 -1.21
N THR A 135 -4.25 55.03 -0.68
CA THR A 135 -3.35 54.13 -1.44
C THR A 135 -3.68 52.64 -1.24
N MET A 136 -4.24 52.25 -0.11
CA MET A 136 -4.70 50.89 0.18
C MET A 136 -6.10 50.93 0.80
N MET A 137 -6.99 50.08 0.29
CA MET A 137 -8.37 49.96 0.80
C MET A 137 -8.72 48.48 1.02
N SER A 138 -8.92 48.11 2.28
CA SER A 138 -9.39 46.79 2.68
C SER A 138 -10.88 46.83 3.01
N LEU A 139 -11.67 46.14 2.18
CA LEU A 139 -13.12 46.00 2.33
C LEU A 139 -13.51 44.51 2.51
N GLN A 140 -12.58 43.66 2.95
CA GLN A 140 -12.78 42.26 3.10
C GLN A 140 -13.77 41.94 4.28
N TYR A 141 -14.40 40.77 4.21
CA TYR A 141 -15.36 40.28 5.22
C TYR A 141 -16.54 41.23 5.45
N ASN A 142 -17.05 41.87 4.36
CA ASN A 142 -18.20 42.75 4.40
C ASN A 142 -19.43 42.17 3.68
N LEU A 143 -20.49 42.96 3.55
CA LEU A 143 -21.77 42.55 2.98
C LEU A 143 -22.05 43.17 1.60
N LEU A 144 -21.00 43.54 0.86
CA LEU A 144 -21.11 44.11 -0.46
C LEU A 144 -21.75 43.14 -1.45
N ARG A 145 -22.84 43.57 -2.15
CA ARG A 145 -23.58 42.72 -3.09
C ARG A 145 -23.36 43.08 -4.55
N LYS A 146 -23.05 44.35 -4.80
CA LYS A 146 -22.89 44.94 -6.14
C LYS A 146 -21.77 46.00 -6.10
N LEU A 147 -20.95 46.06 -7.16
CA LEU A 147 -20.08 47.19 -7.44
C LEU A 147 -20.72 48.01 -8.54
N SER A 148 -21.14 49.25 -8.19
CA SER A 148 -21.83 50.16 -9.09
C SER A 148 -20.85 50.81 -10.06
N THR A 149 -21.38 51.41 -11.12
CA THR A 149 -20.58 52.21 -12.07
C THR A 149 -19.89 53.34 -11.34
N ASP A 150 -18.65 53.63 -11.67
CA ASP A 150 -17.82 54.74 -11.16
C ASP A 150 -17.61 54.75 -9.63
N VAL A 151 -17.88 53.62 -8.92
CA VAL A 151 -17.82 53.55 -7.45
C VAL A 151 -16.42 53.85 -6.89
N PHE A 152 -15.36 53.58 -7.67
CA PHE A 152 -13.96 53.85 -7.30
C PHE A 152 -13.32 55.00 -8.08
N LYS A 153 -14.03 55.69 -8.94
CA LYS A 153 -13.50 56.70 -9.87
C LYS A 153 -12.65 57.80 -9.22
N LYS A 154 -12.97 58.17 -7.97
CA LYS A 154 -12.23 59.22 -7.26
C LYS A 154 -10.91 58.73 -6.63
N TYR A 155 -10.66 57.44 -6.53
CA TYR A 155 -9.48 56.88 -5.85
C TYR A 155 -8.33 56.59 -6.81
N GLN A 156 -7.86 57.60 -7.51
CA GLN A 156 -6.84 57.45 -8.56
C GLN A 156 -5.47 56.99 -8.04
N ASP A 157 -5.16 57.25 -6.76
CA ASP A 157 -3.89 56.86 -6.12
C ASP A 157 -3.92 55.46 -5.50
N LEU A 158 -5.05 54.76 -5.58
CA LEU A 158 -5.21 53.42 -5.00
C LEU A 158 -4.31 52.41 -5.68
N LYS A 159 -3.44 51.76 -4.88
CA LYS A 159 -2.51 50.73 -5.33
C LYS A 159 -3.01 49.32 -5.02
N ASN A 160 -3.64 49.11 -3.85
CA ASN A 160 -4.12 47.82 -3.41
C ASN A 160 -5.59 47.88 -3.01
N LEU A 161 -6.43 47.00 -3.57
CA LEU A 161 -7.85 46.91 -3.27
C LEU A 161 -8.22 45.47 -2.88
N TYR A 162 -8.69 45.28 -1.64
CA TYR A 162 -9.08 44.02 -1.08
C TYR A 162 -10.61 43.94 -0.92
N LEU A 163 -11.26 43.08 -1.73
CA LEU A 163 -12.71 42.86 -1.76
C LEU A 163 -13.13 41.42 -1.47
N GLN A 164 -12.19 40.60 -0.98
CA GLN A 164 -12.46 39.18 -0.71
C GLN A 164 -13.45 38.99 0.44
N ASN A 165 -14.08 37.79 0.46
CA ASN A 165 -15.06 37.40 1.48
C ASN A 165 -16.25 38.37 1.57
N ASN A 166 -16.80 38.74 0.42
CA ASN A 166 -18.01 39.54 0.29
C ASN A 166 -19.15 38.73 -0.37
N ARG A 167 -20.23 39.41 -0.75
CA ARG A 167 -21.39 38.81 -1.40
C ARG A 167 -21.60 39.33 -2.83
N ILE A 168 -20.53 39.82 -3.48
CA ILE A 168 -20.57 40.47 -4.78
C ILE A 168 -21.01 39.49 -5.86
N ARG A 169 -22.17 39.79 -6.50
CA ARG A 169 -22.71 39.01 -7.63
C ARG A 169 -22.49 39.70 -8.96
N ASN A 170 -22.72 41.02 -8.97
CA ASN A 170 -22.64 41.87 -10.17
C ASN A 170 -21.54 42.90 -10.04
N VAL A 171 -20.64 42.94 -11.02
CA VAL A 171 -19.65 43.97 -11.22
C VAL A 171 -20.07 44.77 -12.46
N SER A 172 -20.32 46.09 -12.29
CA SER A 172 -20.69 46.96 -13.40
C SER A 172 -19.51 47.13 -14.34
N GLU A 173 -19.78 47.41 -15.61
CA GLU A 173 -18.77 47.52 -16.67
C GLU A 173 -17.68 48.55 -16.31
N HIS A 174 -18.05 49.69 -15.75
CA HIS A 174 -17.13 50.75 -15.32
C HIS A 174 -16.96 50.78 -13.77
N ALA A 175 -17.06 49.63 -13.09
CA ALA A 175 -16.92 49.57 -11.62
C ALA A 175 -15.52 50.01 -11.14
N PHE A 176 -14.47 49.66 -11.88
CA PHE A 176 -13.07 50.00 -11.57
C PHE A 176 -12.52 51.17 -12.36
N ARG A 177 -13.39 51.97 -12.97
CA ARG A 177 -12.98 53.14 -13.75
C ARG A 177 -12.22 54.14 -12.90
N GLY A 178 -11.12 54.67 -13.45
CA GLY A 178 -10.26 55.67 -12.79
C GLY A 178 -9.16 55.11 -11.89
N LEU A 179 -9.08 53.78 -11.71
CA LEU A 179 -8.05 53.14 -10.89
C LEU A 179 -6.74 52.92 -11.65
N TYR A 180 -6.18 53.97 -12.23
CA TYR A 180 -4.98 53.91 -13.10
C TYR A 180 -3.70 53.44 -12.41
N ASN A 181 -3.61 53.59 -11.06
CA ASN A 181 -2.45 53.21 -10.26
C ASN A 181 -2.63 51.89 -9.53
N LEU A 182 -3.75 51.19 -9.72
CA LEU A 182 -4.01 49.90 -9.04
C LEU A 182 -3.02 48.81 -9.50
N THR A 183 -2.32 48.22 -8.53
CA THR A 183 -1.36 47.13 -8.76
C THR A 183 -1.89 45.76 -8.36
N LYS A 184 -2.74 45.69 -7.32
CA LYS A 184 -3.29 44.44 -6.81
C LYS A 184 -4.79 44.56 -6.57
N LEU A 185 -5.54 43.59 -7.12
CA LEU A 185 -6.98 43.45 -6.94
C LEU A 185 -7.34 42.03 -6.49
N TYR A 186 -8.00 41.94 -5.31
CA TYR A 186 -8.43 40.69 -4.72
C TYR A 186 -9.97 40.64 -4.68
N LEU A 187 -10.55 39.68 -5.42
CA LEU A 187 -11.99 39.46 -5.55
C LEU A 187 -12.40 38.05 -5.10
N SER A 188 -11.53 37.34 -4.36
CA SER A 188 -11.73 35.98 -3.91
C SER A 188 -12.97 35.81 -3.02
N HIS A 189 -13.52 34.61 -2.96
CA HIS A 189 -14.64 34.26 -2.09
C HIS A 189 -15.84 35.20 -2.22
N ASN A 190 -16.27 35.44 -3.46
CA ASN A 190 -17.47 36.19 -3.80
C ASN A 190 -18.49 35.33 -4.54
N LYS A 191 -19.48 35.93 -5.19
CA LYS A 191 -20.53 35.24 -5.94
C LYS A 191 -20.60 35.71 -7.40
N ILE A 192 -19.47 36.15 -7.96
CA ILE A 192 -19.37 36.68 -9.32
C ILE A 192 -19.62 35.54 -10.32
N THR A 193 -20.55 35.75 -11.26
CA THR A 193 -20.92 34.74 -12.26
C THR A 193 -20.36 35.04 -13.65
N PHE A 194 -20.09 36.30 -13.95
CA PHE A 194 -19.60 36.76 -15.25
C PHE A 194 -18.81 38.05 -15.10
N LEU A 195 -17.74 38.16 -15.87
CA LEU A 195 -16.94 39.40 -16.02
C LEU A 195 -17.32 40.07 -17.33
N LYS A 196 -17.83 41.30 -17.24
CA LYS A 196 -18.24 42.06 -18.42
C LYS A 196 -17.03 42.46 -19.27
N PRO A 197 -17.19 42.54 -20.61
CA PRO A 197 -16.18 43.13 -21.46
C PRO A 197 -15.78 44.53 -21.01
N GLY A 198 -14.50 44.88 -21.00
CA GLY A 198 -13.99 46.19 -20.61
C GLY A 198 -14.00 46.48 -19.10
N VAL A 199 -14.44 45.57 -18.23
CA VAL A 199 -14.54 45.83 -16.79
C VAL A 199 -13.22 46.26 -16.13
N PHE A 200 -12.08 45.92 -16.72
CA PHE A 200 -10.74 46.26 -16.25
C PHE A 200 -9.99 47.24 -17.15
N GLU A 201 -10.67 47.98 -18.03
CA GLU A 201 -10.09 48.80 -19.07
C GLU A 201 -9.04 49.79 -18.55
N ASP A 202 -9.31 50.45 -17.41
CA ASP A 202 -8.42 51.48 -16.83
C ASP A 202 -7.27 50.92 -15.98
N LEU A 203 -7.24 49.60 -15.74
CA LEU A 203 -6.30 48.94 -14.83
C LEU A 203 -4.95 48.65 -15.52
N ASN A 204 -4.37 49.62 -16.19
CA ASN A 204 -3.16 49.42 -16.99
C ASN A 204 -1.91 49.02 -16.19
N LYS A 205 -1.86 49.33 -14.88
CA LYS A 205 -0.75 49.01 -13.98
C LYS A 205 -1.01 47.77 -13.12
N LEU A 206 -2.17 47.12 -13.28
CA LEU A 206 -2.52 45.94 -12.48
C LEU A 206 -1.55 44.79 -12.77
N GLN A 207 -0.91 44.29 -11.72
CA GLN A 207 0.02 43.15 -11.77
C GLN A 207 -0.63 41.85 -11.27
N TRP A 208 -1.50 41.95 -10.27
CA TRP A 208 -2.13 40.80 -9.64
C TRP A 208 -3.64 40.92 -9.67
N LEU A 209 -4.29 39.90 -10.26
CA LEU A 209 -5.73 39.75 -10.29
C LEU A 209 -6.12 38.38 -9.74
N ILE A 210 -6.73 38.35 -8.56
CA ILE A 210 -7.11 37.13 -7.86
C ILE A 210 -8.62 37.07 -7.72
N ILE A 211 -9.26 36.12 -8.43
CA ILE A 211 -10.72 35.96 -8.51
C ILE A 211 -11.08 34.49 -8.20
N GLU A 212 -10.39 33.86 -7.28
CA GLU A 212 -10.65 32.50 -6.85
C GLU A 212 -11.97 32.34 -6.05
N ASN A 213 -12.50 31.12 -5.97
CA ASN A 213 -13.70 30.80 -5.18
C ASN A 213 -14.90 31.71 -5.51
N ASN A 214 -15.20 31.84 -6.80
CA ASN A 214 -16.36 32.52 -7.33
C ASN A 214 -17.27 31.56 -8.11
N ARG A 215 -18.19 32.06 -8.94
CA ARG A 215 -19.11 31.25 -9.74
C ARG A 215 -19.01 31.58 -11.24
N ILE A 216 -17.83 31.98 -11.69
CA ILE A 216 -17.60 32.39 -13.07
C ILE A 216 -17.72 31.16 -13.96
N SER A 217 -18.72 31.18 -14.87
CA SER A 217 -18.99 30.07 -15.79
C SER A 217 -18.43 30.29 -17.19
N ARG A 218 -18.21 31.53 -17.58
CA ARG A 218 -17.67 31.94 -18.88
C ARG A 218 -16.79 33.15 -18.72
N ILE A 219 -15.73 33.23 -19.54
CA ILE A 219 -14.85 34.40 -19.68
C ILE A 219 -14.76 34.78 -21.16
N SER A 220 -14.67 36.08 -21.42
CA SER A 220 -14.38 36.64 -22.74
C SER A 220 -12.98 37.21 -22.72
N PRO A 221 -12.16 37.10 -23.78
CA PRO A 221 -10.87 37.80 -23.85
C PRO A 221 -11.00 39.33 -23.65
N LEU A 222 -12.10 39.92 -24.13
CA LEU A 222 -12.40 41.34 -23.95
C LEU A 222 -12.64 41.72 -22.47
N SER A 223 -12.94 40.73 -21.58
CA SER A 223 -13.06 41.01 -20.13
C SER A 223 -11.70 41.41 -19.52
N PHE A 224 -10.59 41.02 -20.14
CA PHE A 224 -9.23 41.35 -19.72
C PHE A 224 -8.60 42.52 -20.47
N TYR A 225 -9.40 43.21 -21.29
CA TYR A 225 -8.97 44.42 -21.99
C TYR A 225 -8.49 45.49 -20.99
N GLY A 226 -7.31 46.07 -21.24
CA GLY A 226 -6.69 47.05 -20.35
C GLY A 226 -5.60 46.49 -19.43
N LEU A 227 -5.52 45.18 -19.21
CA LEU A 227 -4.58 44.53 -18.27
C LEU A 227 -3.16 44.38 -18.84
N LYS A 228 -2.55 45.46 -19.32
CA LYS A 228 -1.25 45.45 -20.01
C LYS A 228 -0.06 45.06 -19.16
N SER A 229 -0.16 45.24 -17.83
CA SER A 229 0.94 44.94 -16.88
C SER A 229 0.67 43.66 -16.03
N LEU A 230 -0.40 42.89 -16.33
CA LEU A 230 -0.78 41.76 -15.53
C LEU A 230 0.29 40.64 -15.61
N ILE A 231 0.74 40.21 -14.43
CA ILE A 231 1.75 39.15 -14.25
C ILE A 231 1.07 37.86 -13.73
N LEU A 232 0.14 38.01 -12.79
CA LEU A 232 -0.53 36.89 -12.11
C LEU A 232 -2.05 36.94 -12.29
N LEU A 233 -2.66 35.90 -12.85
CA LEU A 233 -4.09 35.72 -12.95
C LEU A 233 -4.50 34.40 -12.28
N VAL A 234 -5.29 34.48 -11.19
CA VAL A 234 -5.81 33.31 -10.46
C VAL A 234 -7.32 33.24 -10.61
N LEU A 235 -7.79 32.16 -11.22
CA LEU A 235 -9.21 31.83 -11.46
C LEU A 235 -9.60 30.48 -10.85
N MET A 236 -8.92 30.07 -9.78
CA MET A 236 -9.14 28.80 -9.10
C MET A 236 -10.58 28.67 -8.58
N HIS A 237 -11.07 27.42 -8.49
CA HIS A 237 -12.36 27.09 -7.88
C HIS A 237 -13.51 27.96 -8.39
N ASN A 238 -13.63 28.07 -9.71
CA ASN A 238 -14.76 28.67 -10.40
C ASN A 238 -15.60 27.58 -11.12
N SER A 239 -16.50 27.97 -12.00
CA SER A 239 -17.39 27.06 -12.73
C SER A 239 -17.10 27.08 -14.24
N LEU A 240 -15.88 27.38 -14.64
CA LEU A 240 -15.49 27.49 -16.06
C LEU A 240 -15.57 26.11 -16.73
N SER A 241 -16.41 25.98 -17.74
CA SER A 241 -16.59 24.74 -18.51
C SER A 241 -15.86 24.76 -19.85
N ARG A 242 -15.60 25.93 -20.40
CA ARG A 242 -14.90 26.16 -21.66
C ARG A 242 -14.04 27.42 -21.58
N LEU A 243 -12.88 27.38 -22.22
CA LEU A 243 -12.07 28.55 -22.47
C LEU A 243 -12.52 29.25 -23.74
N PRO A 244 -12.18 30.56 -23.93
CA PRO A 244 -12.58 31.31 -25.12
C PRO A 244 -12.07 30.69 -26.43
N ASP A 245 -12.80 30.91 -27.51
CA ASP A 245 -12.43 30.48 -28.86
C ASP A 245 -11.40 31.42 -29.52
N LYS A 246 -10.91 32.42 -28.78
CA LYS A 246 -9.85 33.36 -29.16
C LYS A 246 -8.73 33.30 -28.14
N SER A 247 -7.53 33.79 -28.49
CA SER A 247 -6.41 33.80 -27.57
C SER A 247 -6.75 34.51 -26.25
N LEU A 248 -6.47 33.86 -25.14
CA LEU A 248 -6.73 34.37 -23.79
C LEU A 248 -5.79 35.54 -23.45
N CYS A 249 -4.51 35.43 -23.84
CA CYS A 249 -3.47 36.40 -23.47
C CYS A 249 -3.39 37.62 -24.43
N GLN A 250 -4.32 37.77 -25.38
CA GLN A 250 -4.30 38.84 -26.37
C GLN A 250 -4.18 40.24 -25.74
N TYR A 251 -4.78 40.42 -24.56
CA TYR A 251 -4.79 41.71 -23.84
C TYR A 251 -3.91 41.69 -22.59
N MET A 252 -3.16 40.61 -22.36
CA MET A 252 -2.29 40.41 -21.20
C MET A 252 -0.86 40.00 -21.63
N PRO A 253 -0.11 40.89 -22.30
CA PRO A 253 1.18 40.57 -22.94
C PRO A 253 2.30 40.21 -21.94
N ARG A 254 2.14 40.53 -20.66
CA ARG A 254 3.12 40.28 -19.59
C ARG A 254 2.70 39.13 -18.65
N LEU A 255 1.63 38.39 -18.99
CA LEU A 255 1.14 37.33 -18.14
C LEU A 255 2.20 36.23 -18.01
N ASN A 256 2.58 35.96 -16.76
CA ASN A 256 3.60 34.98 -16.41
C ASN A 256 2.98 33.75 -15.73
N TRP A 257 1.99 33.98 -14.89
CA TRP A 257 1.31 32.92 -14.11
C TRP A 257 -0.18 32.88 -14.39
N LEU A 258 -0.69 31.72 -14.75
CA LEU A 258 -2.11 31.48 -15.01
C LEU A 258 -2.61 30.24 -14.30
N ASP A 259 -3.62 30.43 -13.42
CA ASP A 259 -4.13 29.35 -12.61
C ASP A 259 -5.65 29.14 -12.83
N PHE A 260 -6.01 27.95 -13.28
CA PHE A 260 -7.38 27.48 -13.50
C PHE A 260 -7.75 26.27 -12.63
N GLU A 261 -7.06 26.01 -11.53
CA GLU A 261 -7.36 24.86 -10.68
C GLU A 261 -8.83 24.78 -10.26
N GLY A 262 -9.37 23.56 -10.18
CA GLY A 262 -10.69 23.31 -9.60
C GLY A 262 -11.85 23.84 -10.43
N ASN A 263 -11.71 23.93 -11.73
CA ASN A 263 -12.77 24.31 -12.68
C ASN A 263 -13.38 23.07 -13.35
N HIS A 264 -14.14 23.27 -14.43
CA HIS A 264 -14.82 22.19 -15.17
C HIS A 264 -14.44 22.17 -16.65
N ILE A 265 -13.22 22.61 -16.97
CA ILE A 265 -12.70 22.69 -18.35
C ILE A 265 -12.56 21.29 -18.90
N ARG A 266 -13.13 21.06 -20.11
CA ARG A 266 -13.13 19.73 -20.75
C ARG A 266 -12.12 19.60 -21.87
N ASN A 267 -11.96 20.63 -22.69
CA ASN A 267 -11.13 20.62 -23.90
C ASN A 267 -10.24 21.85 -23.97
N LEU A 268 -9.02 21.67 -24.45
CA LEU A 268 -8.10 22.75 -24.78
C LEU A 268 -7.99 22.85 -26.30
N ARG A 269 -8.21 24.07 -26.85
CA ARG A 269 -8.03 24.36 -28.26
C ARG A 269 -6.67 24.98 -28.50
N ASN A 270 -6.08 24.72 -29.68
CA ASN A 270 -4.77 25.27 -30.06
C ASN A 270 -4.71 26.78 -29.96
N ILE A 271 -5.83 27.44 -30.28
CA ILE A 271 -5.95 28.93 -30.34
C ILE A 271 -5.88 29.55 -28.94
N THR A 272 -6.26 28.82 -27.88
CA THR A 272 -6.42 29.38 -26.53
C THR A 272 -5.18 30.08 -26.00
N PHE A 273 -4.00 29.52 -26.26
CA PHE A 273 -2.72 30.05 -25.73
C PHE A 273 -1.79 30.68 -26.77
N ILE A 274 -2.23 30.92 -28.01
CA ILE A 274 -1.37 31.40 -29.12
C ILE A 274 -0.58 32.66 -28.74
N SER A 275 -1.18 33.60 -28.00
CA SER A 275 -0.51 34.86 -27.63
C SER A 275 0.12 34.83 -26.22
N CYS A 276 0.23 33.64 -25.59
CA CYS A 276 0.73 33.49 -24.22
C CYS A 276 2.24 33.21 -24.16
N SER A 277 3.05 33.84 -25.01
CA SER A 277 4.49 33.57 -25.17
C SER A 277 5.36 33.89 -23.94
N THR A 278 4.83 34.69 -22.98
CA THR A 278 5.52 35.05 -21.74
C THR A 278 5.15 34.18 -20.55
N LEU A 279 4.21 33.25 -20.75
CA LEU A 279 3.71 32.40 -19.66
C LEU A 279 4.80 31.42 -19.21
N THR A 280 5.08 31.40 -17.90
CA THR A 280 6.05 30.48 -17.29
C THR A 280 5.36 29.40 -16.43
N VAL A 281 4.19 29.71 -15.85
CA VAL A 281 3.44 28.76 -15.02
C VAL A 281 2.00 28.63 -15.51
N LEU A 282 1.58 27.39 -15.79
CA LEU A 282 0.22 27.05 -16.17
C LEU A 282 -0.32 25.92 -15.27
N VAL A 283 -1.29 26.26 -14.43
CA VAL A 283 -1.94 25.29 -13.53
C VAL A 283 -3.35 25.00 -14.04
N MET A 284 -3.61 23.73 -14.35
CA MET A 284 -4.91 23.24 -14.82
C MET A 284 -5.37 22.00 -14.08
N ARG A 285 -4.84 21.74 -12.91
CA ARG A 285 -5.19 20.57 -12.11
C ARG A 285 -6.64 20.62 -11.64
N ARG A 286 -7.21 19.45 -11.31
CA ARG A 286 -8.61 19.30 -10.83
C ARG A 286 -9.64 19.88 -11.79
N ASN A 287 -9.47 19.61 -13.10
CA ASN A 287 -10.41 19.93 -14.14
C ASN A 287 -11.06 18.64 -14.72
N LYS A 288 -11.69 18.75 -15.88
CA LYS A 288 -12.32 17.63 -16.59
C LYS A 288 -11.74 17.44 -18.00
N ILE A 289 -10.46 17.76 -18.18
CA ILE A 289 -9.80 17.67 -19.48
C ILE A 289 -9.66 16.19 -19.86
N SER A 290 -10.28 15.81 -20.98
CA SER A 290 -10.26 14.42 -21.47
C SER A 290 -9.39 14.25 -22.71
N SER A 291 -9.27 15.30 -23.54
CA SER A 291 -8.50 15.26 -24.78
C SER A 291 -7.59 16.46 -24.92
N LEU A 292 -6.40 16.21 -25.42
CA LEU A 292 -5.39 17.21 -25.79
C LEU A 292 -5.06 17.04 -27.27
N ASN A 293 -4.71 18.13 -27.96
CA ASN A 293 -4.19 18.10 -29.31
C ASN A 293 -2.67 18.29 -29.30
N GLU A 294 -1.96 17.82 -30.32
CA GLU A 294 -0.50 17.94 -30.44
C GLU A 294 0.00 19.39 -30.25
N ASN A 295 -0.75 20.36 -30.78
CA ASN A 295 -0.38 21.78 -30.73
C ASN A 295 -1.03 22.54 -29.55
N SER A 296 -1.58 21.86 -28.54
CA SER A 296 -2.27 22.55 -27.43
C SER A 296 -1.36 23.51 -26.67
N PHE A 297 -0.06 23.23 -26.60
CA PHE A 297 0.94 24.02 -25.85
C PHE A 297 2.06 24.57 -26.74
N SER A 298 1.96 24.48 -28.06
CA SER A 298 3.04 24.87 -29.02
C SER A 298 3.54 26.29 -28.87
N SER A 299 2.68 27.24 -28.42
CA SER A 299 3.02 28.64 -28.24
C SER A 299 3.74 28.96 -26.93
N LEU A 300 3.76 27.99 -25.98
CA LEU A 300 4.23 28.19 -24.61
C LEU A 300 5.73 27.89 -24.46
N GLN A 301 6.57 28.49 -25.29
CA GLN A 301 8.00 28.16 -25.34
C GLN A 301 8.78 28.49 -24.06
N LYS A 302 8.31 29.45 -23.25
CA LYS A 302 8.92 29.86 -21.97
C LYS A 302 8.30 29.18 -20.76
N LEU A 303 7.43 28.17 -20.98
CA LEU A 303 6.77 27.48 -19.89
C LEU A 303 7.80 26.67 -19.07
N ASP A 304 7.86 26.97 -17.78
CA ASP A 304 8.71 26.32 -16.80
C ASP A 304 7.93 25.24 -16.02
N GLU A 305 6.66 25.52 -15.70
CA GLU A 305 5.81 24.63 -14.91
C GLU A 305 4.47 24.37 -15.60
N LEU A 306 4.11 23.07 -15.77
CA LEU A 306 2.83 22.62 -16.29
C LEU A 306 2.19 21.62 -15.36
N ASP A 307 1.03 21.98 -14.77
CA ASP A 307 0.26 21.10 -13.91
C ASP A 307 -1.07 20.70 -14.55
N LEU A 308 -1.19 19.43 -14.94
CA LEU A 308 -2.37 18.79 -15.51
C LEU A 308 -2.96 17.69 -14.61
N ALA A 309 -2.57 17.65 -13.34
CA ALA A 309 -2.98 16.60 -12.40
C ALA A 309 -4.51 16.56 -12.18
N ASN A 310 -5.00 15.40 -11.78
CA ASN A 310 -6.41 15.20 -11.44
C ASN A 310 -7.37 15.65 -12.57
N ASN A 311 -7.11 15.19 -13.78
CA ASN A 311 -7.96 15.38 -14.96
C ASN A 311 -8.50 14.02 -15.47
N LYS A 312 -9.04 14.00 -16.68
CA LYS A 312 -9.57 12.80 -17.34
C LYS A 312 -8.82 12.45 -18.62
N ILE A 313 -7.52 12.72 -18.65
CA ILE A 313 -6.66 12.49 -19.82
C ILE A 313 -6.40 10.98 -19.94
N GLU A 314 -6.87 10.34 -21.00
CA GLU A 314 -6.70 8.91 -21.24
C GLU A 314 -5.46 8.60 -22.10
N SER A 315 -5.09 9.52 -22.98
CA SER A 315 -3.93 9.38 -23.87
C SER A 315 -3.23 10.71 -24.09
N LEU A 316 -1.92 10.66 -24.30
CA LEU A 316 -1.10 11.80 -24.67
C LEU A 316 -0.83 11.76 -26.17
N PRO A 317 -1.18 12.80 -26.94
CA PRO A 317 -0.83 12.89 -28.37
C PRO A 317 0.69 12.84 -28.58
N PRO A 318 1.16 12.27 -29.70
CA PRO A 318 2.56 12.32 -30.05
C PRO A 318 3.01 13.80 -30.15
N TYR A 319 4.26 14.06 -29.82
CA TYR A 319 4.86 15.40 -29.89
C TYR A 319 4.18 16.53 -29.09
N LEU A 320 3.25 16.20 -28.18
CA LEU A 320 2.53 17.20 -27.35
C LEU A 320 3.46 18.19 -26.64
N PHE A 321 4.62 17.75 -26.19
CA PHE A 321 5.59 18.53 -25.42
C PHE A 321 6.78 19.01 -26.25
N LYS A 322 6.73 18.91 -27.58
CA LYS A 322 7.85 19.20 -28.49
C LYS A 322 8.44 20.61 -28.34
N ASP A 323 7.55 21.59 -28.14
CA ASP A 323 7.93 23.01 -28.11
C ASP A 323 8.25 23.51 -26.69
N LEU A 324 8.03 22.69 -25.65
CA LEU A 324 8.23 23.05 -24.25
C LEU A 324 9.69 22.81 -23.79
N LYS A 325 10.64 23.46 -24.45
CA LYS A 325 12.07 23.21 -24.22
C LYS A 325 12.60 23.69 -22.87
N GLU A 326 11.95 24.68 -22.26
CA GLU A 326 12.32 25.26 -20.97
C GLU A 326 11.60 24.60 -19.78
N LEU A 327 10.71 23.63 -20.05
CA LEU A 327 9.90 23.00 -19.01
C LEU A 327 10.79 22.27 -17.99
N SER A 328 10.71 22.73 -16.73
CA SER A 328 11.43 22.13 -15.59
C SER A 328 10.54 21.22 -14.75
N GLN A 329 9.23 21.46 -14.71
CA GLN A 329 8.29 20.71 -13.90
C GLN A 329 7.06 20.30 -14.72
N LEU A 330 6.74 19.01 -14.74
CA LEU A 330 5.56 18.44 -15.39
C LEU A 330 4.80 17.54 -14.43
N ASN A 331 3.54 17.88 -14.19
CA ASN A 331 2.66 17.09 -13.35
C ASN A 331 1.49 16.53 -14.17
N LEU A 332 1.44 15.21 -14.33
CA LEU A 332 0.39 14.45 -15.01
C LEU A 332 -0.38 13.55 -14.04
N SER A 333 -0.09 13.58 -12.74
CA SER A 333 -0.59 12.65 -11.74
C SER A 333 -2.12 12.56 -11.71
N TYR A 334 -2.60 11.38 -11.30
CA TYR A 334 -4.04 11.09 -11.15
C TYR A 334 -4.87 11.34 -12.41
N ASN A 335 -4.30 10.99 -13.58
CA ASN A 335 -5.02 10.89 -14.85
C ASN A 335 -5.20 9.41 -15.25
N PRO A 336 -6.25 9.02 -15.99
CA PRO A 336 -6.48 7.64 -16.42
C PRO A 336 -5.62 7.24 -17.62
N ILE A 337 -4.38 7.71 -17.70
CA ILE A 337 -3.43 7.38 -18.76
C ILE A 337 -2.96 5.94 -18.58
N GLN A 338 -3.11 5.10 -19.59
CA GLN A 338 -2.69 3.69 -19.55
C GLN A 338 -1.42 3.41 -20.35
N LYS A 339 -1.16 4.20 -21.40
CA LYS A 339 -0.02 4.02 -22.28
C LYS A 339 0.66 5.37 -22.54
N ILE A 340 1.98 5.39 -22.47
CA ILE A 340 2.82 6.54 -22.81
C ILE A 340 3.76 6.10 -23.92
N GLN A 341 3.92 6.91 -24.97
CA GLN A 341 4.85 6.61 -26.04
C GLN A 341 6.30 6.68 -25.57
N ALA A 342 7.17 5.83 -26.11
CA ALA A 342 8.56 5.73 -25.67
C ALA A 342 9.38 7.01 -25.89
N ASP A 343 8.96 7.83 -26.84
CA ASP A 343 9.58 9.11 -27.23
C ASP A 343 8.83 10.35 -26.71
N GLN A 344 7.78 10.15 -25.90
CA GLN A 344 6.90 11.22 -25.41
C GLN A 344 7.63 12.39 -24.73
N PHE A 345 8.71 12.09 -24.03
CA PHE A 345 9.49 13.06 -23.24
C PHE A 345 10.83 13.45 -23.87
N ASP A 346 11.16 13.01 -25.09
CA ASP A 346 12.47 13.20 -25.72
C ASP A 346 12.89 14.68 -25.85
N TYR A 347 11.92 15.58 -25.96
CA TYR A 347 12.15 17.01 -26.13
C TYR A 347 12.34 17.78 -24.81
N LEU A 348 12.01 17.17 -23.65
CA LEU A 348 12.02 17.82 -22.33
C LEU A 348 13.40 17.73 -21.66
N LYS A 349 14.43 18.24 -22.30
CA LYS A 349 15.82 18.12 -21.81
C LYS A 349 16.10 18.83 -20.49
N ASN A 350 15.34 19.90 -20.18
CA ASN A 350 15.50 20.70 -18.96
C ASN A 350 14.60 20.24 -17.81
N LEU A 351 13.84 19.15 -18.02
CA LEU A 351 12.90 18.66 -17.00
C LEU A 351 13.65 18.20 -15.75
N LYS A 352 13.32 18.78 -14.59
CA LYS A 352 13.87 18.48 -13.27
C LYS A 352 12.92 17.61 -12.43
N SER A 353 11.61 17.81 -12.59
CA SER A 353 10.60 17.08 -11.84
C SER A 353 9.49 16.55 -12.76
N LEU A 354 9.17 15.25 -12.64
CA LEU A 354 8.10 14.60 -13.37
C LEU A 354 7.20 13.83 -12.40
N SER A 355 5.92 14.21 -12.34
CA SER A 355 4.95 13.48 -11.53
C SER A 355 4.00 12.66 -12.40
N LEU A 356 4.05 11.34 -12.22
CA LEU A 356 3.20 10.31 -12.82
C LEU A 356 2.47 9.52 -11.70
N GLU A 357 2.31 10.14 -10.53
CA GLU A 357 1.67 9.52 -9.38
C GLU A 357 0.23 9.13 -9.71
N GLY A 358 -0.22 7.97 -9.23
CA GLY A 358 -1.55 7.45 -9.51
C GLY A 358 -1.76 6.88 -10.92
N ILE A 359 -0.80 7.05 -11.85
CA ILE A 359 -0.88 6.52 -13.22
C ILE A 359 -0.33 5.09 -13.28
N GLU A 360 -1.07 4.19 -13.90
CA GLU A 360 -0.62 2.83 -14.16
C GLU A 360 -0.16 2.65 -15.60
N ILE A 361 1.15 2.71 -15.81
CA ILE A 361 1.76 2.64 -17.13
C ILE A 361 1.96 1.17 -17.50
N THR A 362 1.16 0.64 -18.44
CA THR A 362 1.22 -0.77 -18.85
C THR A 362 2.42 -1.10 -19.74
N ASN A 363 2.97 -0.11 -20.42
CA ASN A 363 4.07 -0.24 -21.38
C ASN A 363 5.35 0.49 -20.96
N ILE A 364 5.59 0.58 -19.65
CA ILE A 364 6.76 1.29 -19.10
C ILE A 364 8.08 0.69 -19.61
N GLN A 365 9.01 1.54 -20.04
CA GLN A 365 10.32 1.15 -20.56
C GLN A 365 11.38 2.17 -20.17
N ARG A 366 12.64 1.73 -20.02
CA ARG A 366 13.78 2.62 -19.73
C ARG A 366 13.97 3.72 -20.78
N ARG A 367 13.66 3.41 -22.05
CA ARG A 367 13.79 4.35 -23.18
C ARG A 367 13.01 5.65 -22.95
N MET A 368 11.87 5.59 -22.22
CA MET A 368 11.01 6.74 -21.94
C MET A 368 11.71 7.82 -21.10
N PHE A 369 12.57 7.42 -20.15
CA PHE A 369 13.18 8.33 -19.20
C PHE A 369 14.65 8.62 -19.49
N LYS A 370 15.34 7.79 -20.30
CA LYS A 370 16.74 7.95 -20.67
C LYS A 370 17.12 9.35 -21.22
N PRO A 371 16.27 10.02 -22.05
CA PRO A 371 16.55 11.37 -22.57
C PRO A 371 16.53 12.47 -21.53
N LEU A 372 15.89 12.24 -20.37
CA LEU A 372 15.67 13.22 -19.30
C LEU A 372 16.90 13.31 -18.39
N ARG A 373 18.03 13.79 -18.90
CA ARG A 373 19.31 13.80 -18.18
C ARG A 373 19.32 14.69 -16.95
N ASN A 374 18.52 15.76 -16.93
CA ASN A 374 18.44 16.72 -15.83
C ASN A 374 17.35 16.35 -14.80
N LEU A 375 16.67 15.20 -14.99
CA LEU A 375 15.59 14.78 -14.10
C LEU A 375 16.15 14.43 -12.73
N SER A 376 15.75 15.19 -11.70
CA SER A 376 16.16 14.98 -10.31
C SER A 376 15.08 14.26 -9.49
N HIS A 377 13.80 14.55 -9.77
CA HIS A 377 12.67 13.99 -9.02
C HIS A 377 11.67 13.32 -9.96
N ILE A 378 11.26 12.10 -9.62
CA ILE A 378 10.18 11.40 -10.31
C ILE A 378 9.23 10.73 -9.31
N TYR A 379 7.92 10.84 -9.59
CA TYR A 379 6.86 10.31 -8.74
C TYR A 379 6.04 9.32 -9.53
N PHE A 380 5.96 8.08 -9.06
CA PHE A 380 5.20 7.00 -9.68
C PHE A 380 4.07 6.50 -8.78
N LYS A 381 3.14 5.73 -9.34
CA LYS A 381 2.16 4.97 -8.57
C LYS A 381 2.81 3.81 -7.81
N LYS A 382 3.73 3.08 -8.46
CA LYS A 382 4.38 1.89 -7.93
C LYS A 382 5.88 2.12 -7.75
N PHE A 383 6.42 1.67 -6.62
CA PHE A 383 7.84 1.82 -6.33
C PHE A 383 8.74 1.08 -7.34
N GLN A 384 8.25 -0.03 -7.90
CA GLN A 384 8.98 -0.82 -8.90
C GLN A 384 9.28 -0.05 -10.19
N TYR A 385 8.45 0.95 -10.51
CA TYR A 385 8.68 1.79 -11.68
C TYR A 385 9.94 2.65 -11.56
N CYS A 386 10.44 2.88 -10.35
CA CYS A 386 11.72 3.54 -10.12
C CYS A 386 12.91 2.81 -10.77
N GLY A 387 12.82 1.50 -10.94
CA GLY A 387 13.82 0.70 -11.65
C GLY A 387 14.00 1.07 -13.13
N TYR A 388 13.02 1.74 -13.75
CA TYR A 388 13.11 2.20 -15.13
C TYR A 388 13.74 3.59 -15.30
N ALA A 389 13.92 4.34 -14.21
CA ALA A 389 14.55 5.66 -14.19
C ALA A 389 15.77 5.68 -13.23
N PRO A 390 16.80 4.88 -13.47
CA PRO A 390 17.92 4.67 -12.52
C PRO A 390 18.80 5.90 -12.31
N HIS A 391 18.84 6.81 -13.29
CA HIS A 391 19.64 8.03 -13.25
C HIS A 391 18.98 9.16 -12.44
N VAL A 392 17.72 8.99 -12.04
CA VAL A 392 16.99 9.99 -11.27
C VAL A 392 17.41 9.93 -9.80
N ARG A 393 17.71 11.09 -9.22
CA ARG A 393 18.21 11.21 -7.85
C ARG A 393 17.17 10.84 -6.80
N SER A 394 15.92 11.31 -6.97
CA SER A 394 14.83 11.02 -6.05
C SER A 394 13.65 10.39 -6.78
N CYS A 395 13.33 9.16 -6.44
CA CYS A 395 12.16 8.47 -6.96
C CYS A 395 11.21 8.10 -5.81
N LYS A 396 9.93 8.41 -5.95
CA LYS A 396 8.90 8.07 -4.97
C LYS A 396 7.80 7.22 -5.62
N PRO A 397 7.17 6.29 -4.86
CA PRO A 397 7.42 5.96 -3.46
C PRO A 397 8.73 5.17 -3.26
N ASN A 398 9.37 5.32 -2.09
CA ASN A 398 10.64 4.64 -1.74
C ASN A 398 10.43 3.17 -1.34
N THR A 399 9.21 2.76 -1.07
CA THR A 399 8.85 1.44 -0.58
C THR A 399 7.41 1.11 -0.96
N ASP A 400 7.10 -0.16 -1.13
CA ASP A 400 5.73 -0.69 -1.23
C ASP A 400 5.18 -1.15 0.13
N GLY A 401 5.89 -0.84 1.23
CA GLY A 401 5.57 -1.27 2.59
C GLY A 401 6.13 -2.65 2.95
N ILE A 402 6.60 -3.43 1.99
CA ILE A 402 7.25 -4.74 2.18
C ILE A 402 8.73 -4.61 1.88
N SER A 403 9.05 -4.06 0.71
CA SER A 403 10.39 -3.93 0.16
C SER A 403 10.88 -2.48 0.19
N SER A 404 12.19 -2.30 0.18
CA SER A 404 12.86 -1.01 -0.01
C SER A 404 13.73 -1.06 -1.26
N PHE A 405 14.33 0.05 -1.66
CA PHE A 405 15.26 0.07 -2.80
C PHE A 405 16.42 -0.92 -2.63
N GLU A 406 16.91 -1.07 -1.40
CA GLU A 406 18.07 -1.91 -1.11
C GLU A 406 17.71 -3.36 -0.83
N ASN A 407 16.52 -3.62 -0.25
CA ASN A 407 16.25 -4.92 0.34
C ASN A 407 14.83 -5.40 0.02
N LEU A 408 14.70 -6.70 -0.18
CA LEU A 408 13.40 -7.35 -0.36
C LEU A 408 12.51 -7.19 0.87
N LEU A 409 13.08 -7.28 2.08
CA LEU A 409 12.41 -7.02 3.34
C LEU A 409 12.94 -5.70 3.93
N ALA A 410 12.10 -4.66 3.93
CA ALA A 410 12.50 -3.31 4.33
C ALA A 410 12.97 -3.23 5.80
N SER A 411 12.29 -3.94 6.71
CA SER A 411 12.56 -3.88 8.14
C SER A 411 13.53 -4.97 8.61
N ILE A 412 14.51 -4.61 9.46
CA ILE A 412 15.40 -5.57 10.15
C ILE A 412 14.59 -6.59 10.96
N ILE A 413 13.48 -6.15 11.60
CA ILE A 413 12.61 -7.02 12.38
C ILE A 413 12.02 -8.10 11.48
N GLN A 414 11.53 -7.75 10.29
CA GLN A 414 10.98 -8.71 9.33
C GLN A 414 12.04 -9.72 8.90
N ARG A 415 13.28 -9.30 8.63
CA ARG A 415 14.39 -10.18 8.24
C ARG A 415 14.71 -11.21 9.32
N VAL A 416 14.90 -10.76 10.57
CA VAL A 416 15.18 -11.67 11.69
C VAL A 416 14.02 -12.64 11.91
N PHE A 417 12.79 -12.13 11.85
CA PHE A 417 11.60 -12.91 12.09
C PHE A 417 11.40 -14.01 11.03
N VAL A 418 11.62 -13.72 9.76
CA VAL A 418 11.51 -14.71 8.67
C VAL A 418 12.44 -15.90 8.94
N TRP A 419 13.68 -15.68 9.36
CA TRP A 419 14.62 -16.76 9.68
C TRP A 419 14.22 -17.54 10.94
N VAL A 420 13.82 -16.85 12.00
CA VAL A 420 13.39 -17.50 13.26
C VAL A 420 12.15 -18.33 13.04
N VAL A 421 11.12 -17.78 12.39
CA VAL A 421 9.87 -18.50 12.16
C VAL A 421 10.06 -19.64 11.17
N SER A 422 10.85 -19.44 10.12
CA SER A 422 11.20 -20.52 9.19
C SER A 422 11.86 -21.71 9.91
N ALA A 423 12.86 -21.42 10.76
CA ALA A 423 13.53 -22.45 11.55
C ALA A 423 12.56 -23.16 12.50
N VAL A 424 11.77 -22.41 13.28
CA VAL A 424 10.79 -22.98 14.23
C VAL A 424 9.75 -23.84 13.50
N THR A 425 9.25 -23.37 12.36
CA THR A 425 8.23 -24.08 11.58
C THR A 425 8.82 -25.35 10.96
N CYS A 426 9.98 -25.27 10.32
CA CYS A 426 10.61 -26.46 9.72
C CYS A 426 11.02 -27.49 10.78
N PHE A 427 11.84 -27.09 11.78
CA PHE A 427 12.31 -28.02 12.79
C PHE A 427 11.21 -28.54 13.68
N GLY A 428 10.25 -27.70 14.08
CA GLY A 428 9.12 -28.11 14.90
C GLY A 428 8.25 -29.17 14.22
N ASN A 429 7.90 -28.97 12.96
CA ASN A 429 7.08 -29.90 12.20
C ASN A 429 7.83 -31.18 11.84
N ILE A 430 9.10 -31.09 11.42
CA ILE A 430 9.96 -32.26 11.16
C ILE A 430 10.12 -33.08 12.44
N PHE A 431 10.37 -32.44 13.59
CA PHE A 431 10.46 -33.11 14.88
C PHE A 431 9.19 -33.88 15.20
N VAL A 432 8.02 -33.31 14.99
CA VAL A 432 6.73 -33.99 15.19
C VAL A 432 6.59 -35.20 14.25
N ILE A 433 6.90 -35.03 12.96
CA ILE A 433 6.85 -36.14 11.98
C ILE A 433 7.73 -37.31 12.43
N CYS A 434 8.96 -37.00 12.90
CA CYS A 434 9.90 -38.02 13.35
C CYS A 434 9.47 -38.69 14.65
N MET A 435 8.88 -37.97 15.60
CA MET A 435 8.52 -38.48 16.92
C MET A 435 7.16 -39.18 16.97
N ARG A 436 6.26 -38.84 16.05
CA ARG A 436 4.88 -39.37 16.04
C ARG A 436 4.76 -40.89 15.96
N PRO A 437 5.55 -41.61 15.18
CA PRO A 437 5.51 -43.07 15.12
C PRO A 437 5.85 -43.77 16.44
N TYR A 438 6.56 -43.09 17.35
CA TYR A 438 6.97 -43.63 18.64
C TYR A 438 5.93 -43.48 19.76
N ILE A 439 4.85 -42.70 19.49
CA ILE A 439 3.77 -42.50 20.47
C ILE A 439 2.78 -43.64 20.38
N ARG A 440 2.89 -44.61 21.28
CA ARG A 440 2.14 -45.89 21.27
C ARG A 440 0.63 -45.79 21.55
N SER A 441 0.15 -44.68 22.12
CA SER A 441 -1.23 -44.58 22.65
C SER A 441 -2.23 -43.94 21.67
N GLU A 442 -1.87 -43.67 20.43
CA GLU A 442 -2.73 -42.98 19.48
C GLU A 442 -3.30 -43.88 18.37
N ASN A 443 -4.51 -43.52 17.93
CA ASN A 443 -5.09 -44.10 16.73
C ASN A 443 -4.18 -43.81 15.52
N LYS A 444 -3.71 -44.89 14.86
CA LYS A 444 -2.79 -44.76 13.69
C LYS A 444 -3.29 -43.79 12.62
N LEU A 445 -4.61 -43.72 12.43
CA LEU A 445 -5.23 -42.86 11.45
C LEU A 445 -5.09 -41.36 11.82
N HIS A 446 -5.36 -41.03 13.07
CA HIS A 446 -5.19 -39.67 13.61
C HIS A 446 -3.72 -39.22 13.55
N ALA A 447 -2.79 -40.14 13.80
CA ALA A 447 -1.36 -39.90 13.66
C ALA A 447 -0.97 -39.51 12.21
N ILE A 448 -1.53 -40.23 11.21
CA ILE A 448 -1.31 -39.92 9.78
C ILE A 448 -1.87 -38.55 9.42
N SER A 449 -3.06 -38.17 9.90
CA SER A 449 -3.66 -36.88 9.65
C SER A 449 -2.82 -35.72 10.22
N ILE A 450 -2.26 -35.88 11.43
CA ILE A 450 -1.37 -34.88 12.02
C ILE A 450 -0.02 -34.83 11.28
N MET A 451 0.54 -35.96 10.87
CA MET A 451 1.76 -35.97 10.04
C MET A 451 1.53 -35.24 8.70
N SER A 452 0.37 -35.45 8.08
CA SER A 452 -0.03 -34.74 6.87
C SER A 452 -0.12 -33.21 7.09
N LEU A 453 -0.68 -32.79 8.22
CA LEU A 453 -0.71 -31.38 8.62
C LEU A 453 0.71 -30.81 8.80
N CYS A 454 1.57 -31.53 9.52
CA CYS A 454 2.96 -31.12 9.69
C CYS A 454 3.73 -31.02 8.36
N CYS A 455 3.44 -31.92 7.39
CA CYS A 455 4.02 -31.81 6.05
C CYS A 455 3.57 -30.53 5.34
N ALA A 456 2.28 -30.17 5.42
CA ALA A 456 1.76 -28.93 4.84
C ALA A 456 2.39 -27.70 5.51
N ASP A 457 2.50 -27.69 6.84
CA ASP A 457 3.12 -26.59 7.59
C ASP A 457 4.64 -26.47 7.32
N CYS A 458 5.36 -27.56 7.04
CA CYS A 458 6.75 -27.52 6.59
C CYS A 458 6.91 -26.73 5.29
N LEU A 459 5.94 -26.81 4.36
CA LEU A 459 5.98 -26.04 3.11
C LEU A 459 5.96 -24.53 3.38
N MET A 460 5.23 -24.06 4.39
CA MET A 460 5.28 -22.66 4.83
C MET A 460 6.65 -22.26 5.35
N GLY A 461 7.29 -23.14 6.12
CA GLY A 461 8.66 -22.90 6.58
C GLY A 461 9.67 -22.82 5.42
N ILE A 462 9.51 -23.68 4.40
CA ILE A 462 10.33 -23.64 3.18
C ILE A 462 10.09 -22.35 2.40
N TYR A 463 8.84 -21.92 2.25
CA TYR A 463 8.49 -20.65 1.62
C TYR A 463 9.25 -19.49 2.28
N LEU A 464 9.17 -19.37 3.61
CA LEU A 464 9.88 -18.32 4.35
C LEU A 464 11.40 -18.41 4.20
N PHE A 465 11.94 -19.63 4.23
CA PHE A 465 13.38 -19.85 4.04
C PHE A 465 13.84 -19.37 2.67
N VAL A 466 13.06 -19.62 1.61
CA VAL A 466 13.36 -19.17 0.26
C VAL A 466 13.27 -17.65 0.16
N ILE A 467 12.22 -17.01 0.73
CA ILE A 467 12.10 -15.54 0.77
C ILE A 467 13.31 -14.92 1.49
N GLY A 468 13.70 -15.44 2.67
CA GLY A 468 14.89 -15.00 3.38
C GLY A 468 16.18 -15.17 2.57
N GLY A 469 16.31 -16.26 1.81
CA GLY A 469 17.44 -16.50 0.90
C GLY A 469 17.52 -15.49 -0.23
N PHE A 470 16.40 -15.12 -0.83
CA PHE A 470 16.35 -14.07 -1.85
C PHE A 470 16.57 -12.67 -1.27
N ASP A 471 16.14 -12.40 -0.02
CA ASP A 471 16.49 -11.16 0.66
C ASP A 471 17.99 -11.02 0.85
N LEU A 472 18.69 -12.10 1.21
CA LEU A 472 20.15 -12.12 1.29
C LEU A 472 20.82 -11.92 -0.10
N LYS A 473 20.28 -12.57 -1.15
CA LYS A 473 20.81 -12.47 -2.51
C LYS A 473 20.69 -11.07 -3.09
N PHE A 474 19.58 -10.36 -2.81
CA PHE A 474 19.29 -9.04 -3.37
C PHE A 474 19.69 -7.90 -2.42
N ARG A 475 20.35 -8.18 -1.33
CA ARG A 475 20.72 -7.19 -0.32
C ARG A 475 21.59 -6.07 -0.91
N GLY A 476 21.12 -4.83 -0.72
CA GLY A 476 21.77 -3.62 -1.23
C GLY A 476 21.37 -3.24 -2.67
N GLU A 477 20.79 -4.16 -3.45
CA GLU A 477 20.50 -3.95 -4.88
C GLU A 477 19.09 -4.41 -5.29
N TYR A 478 18.15 -4.54 -4.36
CA TYR A 478 16.86 -5.13 -4.65
C TYR A 478 16.11 -4.41 -5.78
N ASN A 479 16.13 -3.07 -5.83
CA ASN A 479 15.45 -2.30 -6.88
C ASN A 479 15.91 -2.69 -8.31
N LYS A 480 17.19 -3.06 -8.47
CA LYS A 480 17.75 -3.55 -9.74
C LYS A 480 17.08 -4.84 -10.24
N HIS A 481 16.67 -5.70 -9.31
CA HIS A 481 16.14 -7.03 -9.59
C HIS A 481 14.64 -7.16 -9.30
N ALA A 482 14.00 -6.15 -8.68
CA ALA A 482 12.63 -6.23 -8.18
C ALA A 482 11.62 -6.67 -9.25
N GLN A 483 11.62 -6.02 -10.42
CA GLN A 483 10.70 -6.35 -11.50
C GLN A 483 10.97 -7.75 -12.08
N LEU A 484 12.26 -8.07 -12.31
CA LEU A 484 12.67 -9.40 -12.82
C LEU A 484 12.30 -10.51 -11.82
N TRP A 485 12.45 -10.24 -10.52
CA TRP A 485 12.06 -11.18 -9.46
C TRP A 485 10.55 -11.42 -9.46
N MET A 486 9.73 -10.37 -9.43
CA MET A 486 8.28 -10.49 -9.41
C MET A 486 7.70 -11.14 -10.65
N ASP A 487 8.30 -10.93 -11.84
CA ASP A 487 7.87 -11.56 -13.09
C ASP A 487 8.47 -12.97 -13.28
N SER A 488 9.39 -13.39 -12.40
CA SER A 488 10.06 -14.67 -12.53
C SER A 488 9.14 -15.85 -12.22
N THR A 489 9.39 -16.98 -12.88
CA THR A 489 8.75 -18.27 -12.58
C THR A 489 9.05 -18.73 -11.14
N GLN A 490 10.19 -18.31 -10.58
CA GLN A 490 10.59 -18.61 -9.21
C GLN A 490 9.66 -17.98 -8.20
N CYS A 491 9.35 -16.68 -8.34
CA CYS A 491 8.37 -15.99 -7.49
C CYS A 491 7.00 -16.66 -7.59
N GLN A 492 6.57 -17.03 -8.80
CA GLN A 492 5.30 -17.70 -9.01
C GLN A 492 5.22 -19.07 -8.31
N LEU A 493 6.29 -19.87 -8.40
CA LEU A 493 6.36 -21.16 -7.72
C LEU A 493 6.44 -21.02 -6.20
N VAL A 494 7.18 -20.04 -5.71
CA VAL A 494 7.28 -19.76 -4.27
C VAL A 494 5.92 -19.30 -3.71
N GLY A 495 5.20 -18.46 -4.44
CA GLY A 495 3.84 -18.04 -4.08
C GLY A 495 2.83 -19.18 -4.11
N SER A 496 2.88 -20.05 -5.12
CA SER A 496 2.01 -21.23 -5.19
C SER A 496 2.29 -22.20 -4.04
N LEU A 497 3.55 -22.33 -3.60
CA LEU A 497 3.93 -23.14 -2.43
C LEU A 497 3.31 -22.60 -1.14
N ALA A 498 3.29 -21.29 -0.95
CA ALA A 498 2.67 -20.67 0.20
C ALA A 498 1.16 -20.88 0.24
N ILE A 499 0.46 -20.71 -0.89
CA ILE A 499 -0.98 -20.98 -0.99
C ILE A 499 -1.26 -22.48 -0.79
N LEU A 500 -0.47 -23.38 -1.40
CA LEU A 500 -0.61 -24.81 -1.18
C LEU A 500 -0.53 -25.17 0.31
N SER A 501 0.49 -24.67 1.00
CA SER A 501 0.65 -24.85 2.44
C SER A 501 -0.57 -24.36 3.21
N THR A 502 -1.01 -23.14 2.93
CA THR A 502 -2.11 -22.48 3.66
C THR A 502 -3.43 -23.25 3.47
N GLU A 503 -3.79 -23.57 2.23
CA GLU A 503 -5.07 -24.19 1.90
C GLU A 503 -5.13 -25.65 2.41
N VAL A 504 -4.06 -26.43 2.21
CA VAL A 504 -3.99 -27.78 2.73
C VAL A 504 -4.04 -27.79 4.25
N SER A 505 -3.31 -26.90 4.94
CA SER A 505 -3.35 -26.81 6.41
C SER A 505 -4.74 -26.48 6.92
N VAL A 506 -5.45 -25.51 6.32
CA VAL A 506 -6.82 -25.14 6.72
C VAL A 506 -7.80 -26.30 6.54
N LEU A 507 -7.77 -26.97 5.40
CA LEU A 507 -8.64 -28.10 5.11
C LEU A 507 -8.35 -29.30 6.05
N LEU A 508 -7.08 -29.59 6.34
CA LEU A 508 -6.68 -30.62 7.28
C LEU A 508 -7.09 -30.28 8.72
N LEU A 509 -6.95 -29.03 9.15
CA LEU A 509 -7.41 -28.56 10.45
C LEU A 509 -8.93 -28.73 10.59
N THR A 510 -9.67 -28.37 9.54
CA THR A 510 -11.13 -28.53 9.49
C THR A 510 -11.50 -30.00 9.58
N TYR A 511 -10.84 -30.88 8.83
CA TYR A 511 -11.04 -32.33 8.88
C TYR A 511 -10.75 -32.90 10.28
N LEU A 512 -9.60 -32.56 10.88
CA LEU A 512 -9.22 -32.97 12.23
C LEU A 512 -10.22 -32.47 13.29
N THR A 513 -10.74 -31.27 13.13
CA THR A 513 -11.75 -30.69 14.03
C THR A 513 -13.07 -31.46 13.92
N LEU A 514 -13.54 -31.74 12.70
CA LEU A 514 -14.75 -32.50 12.47
C LEU A 514 -14.62 -33.95 12.97
N GLU A 515 -13.46 -34.61 12.81
CA GLU A 515 -13.17 -35.93 13.37
C GLU A 515 -13.34 -35.90 14.89
N LYS A 516 -12.76 -34.91 15.58
CA LYS A 516 -12.90 -34.73 17.02
C LYS A 516 -14.32 -34.39 17.44
N TYR A 517 -15.00 -33.53 16.68
CA TYR A 517 -16.39 -33.15 16.94
C TYR A 517 -17.32 -34.39 16.94
N ILE A 518 -17.22 -35.21 15.90
CA ILE A 518 -18.03 -36.44 15.79
C ILE A 518 -17.76 -37.41 16.97
N CYS A 519 -16.49 -37.57 17.34
CA CYS A 519 -16.12 -38.46 18.45
C CYS A 519 -16.61 -37.98 19.82
N ILE A 520 -16.67 -36.67 20.06
CA ILE A 520 -17.03 -36.09 21.36
C ILE A 520 -18.54 -35.88 21.49
N VAL A 521 -19.20 -35.34 20.45
CA VAL A 521 -20.62 -34.98 20.51
C VAL A 521 -21.54 -36.18 20.23
N TYR A 522 -21.09 -37.17 19.42
CA TYR A 522 -21.85 -38.34 19.04
C TYR A 522 -21.13 -39.64 19.37
N PRO A 523 -20.82 -39.95 20.64
CA PRO A 523 -19.99 -41.09 21.04
C PRO A 523 -20.60 -42.47 20.68
N PHE A 524 -21.93 -42.57 20.59
CA PHE A 524 -22.67 -43.79 20.30
C PHE A 524 -22.91 -44.08 18.81
N ARG A 525 -22.69 -43.12 17.95
CA ARG A 525 -22.72 -43.31 16.49
C ARG A 525 -21.31 -43.70 16.06
N CYS A 526 -21.04 -44.98 15.78
CA CYS A 526 -19.79 -45.48 15.20
C CYS A 526 -19.62 -44.97 13.74
N LEU A 527 -19.53 -43.65 13.55
CA LEU A 527 -19.31 -42.98 12.28
C LEU A 527 -17.80 -42.78 11.95
N LYS A 528 -16.92 -43.55 12.63
CA LYS A 528 -15.49 -43.51 12.31
C LYS A 528 -15.28 -43.97 10.88
N PRO A 529 -14.74 -43.14 9.99
CA PRO A 529 -14.44 -43.56 8.62
C PRO A 529 -13.46 -44.72 8.67
N GLY A 530 -13.71 -45.80 7.90
CA GLY A 530 -12.75 -46.86 7.71
C GLY A 530 -11.42 -46.34 7.18
N LYS A 531 -10.32 -47.07 7.41
CA LYS A 531 -8.95 -46.61 7.03
C LYS A 531 -8.84 -46.14 5.60
N CYS A 532 -9.48 -46.83 4.63
CA CYS A 532 -9.47 -46.43 3.22
C CYS A 532 -10.15 -45.09 2.99
N ARG A 533 -11.33 -44.83 3.60
CA ARG A 533 -12.07 -43.58 3.43
C ARG A 533 -11.28 -42.37 3.97
N ALA A 534 -10.64 -42.52 5.12
CA ALA A 534 -9.86 -41.43 5.70
C ALA A 534 -8.61 -41.11 4.87
N ILE A 535 -7.91 -42.13 4.38
CA ILE A 535 -6.76 -41.91 3.46
C ILE A 535 -7.24 -41.26 2.15
N SER A 536 -8.38 -41.69 1.60
CA SER A 536 -8.95 -41.07 0.40
C SER A 536 -9.30 -39.59 0.62
N ILE A 537 -9.83 -39.22 1.80
CA ILE A 537 -10.10 -37.80 2.14
C ILE A 537 -8.81 -37.01 2.23
N LEU A 538 -7.75 -37.54 2.85
CA LEU A 538 -6.46 -36.88 2.94
C LEU A 538 -5.85 -36.63 1.53
N ILE A 539 -5.90 -37.66 0.68
CA ILE A 539 -5.44 -37.54 -0.72
C ILE A 539 -6.26 -36.47 -1.47
N LEU A 540 -7.58 -36.46 -1.30
CA LEU A 540 -8.48 -35.49 -1.92
C LEU A 540 -8.15 -34.07 -1.47
N ILE A 541 -7.88 -33.82 -0.19
CA ILE A 541 -7.47 -32.53 0.36
C ILE A 541 -6.18 -32.04 -0.33
N TRP A 542 -5.17 -32.90 -0.48
CA TRP A 542 -3.94 -32.54 -1.18
C TRP A 542 -4.19 -32.23 -2.65
N ILE A 543 -5.02 -33.02 -3.35
CA ILE A 543 -5.37 -32.74 -4.76
C ILE A 543 -6.07 -31.40 -4.89
N ILE A 544 -7.04 -31.09 -4.03
CA ILE A 544 -7.74 -29.80 -4.00
C ILE A 544 -6.74 -28.68 -3.76
N GLY A 545 -5.85 -28.80 -2.77
CA GLY A 545 -4.81 -27.83 -2.49
C GLY A 545 -3.88 -27.57 -3.67
N PHE A 546 -3.43 -28.63 -4.36
CA PHE A 546 -2.63 -28.51 -5.57
C PHE A 546 -3.38 -27.77 -6.69
N VAL A 547 -4.62 -28.15 -6.96
CA VAL A 547 -5.45 -27.51 -7.98
C VAL A 547 -5.59 -26.02 -7.66
N VAL A 548 -5.96 -25.66 -6.43
CA VAL A 548 -6.10 -24.27 -5.99
C VAL A 548 -4.78 -23.51 -6.12
N ALA A 549 -3.65 -24.06 -5.70
CA ALA A 549 -2.38 -23.36 -5.75
C ALA A 549 -1.84 -23.16 -7.18
N PHE A 550 -2.12 -24.06 -8.13
CA PHE A 550 -1.52 -24.06 -9.47
C PHE A 550 -2.44 -23.55 -10.57
N ILE A 551 -3.75 -23.41 -10.36
CA ILE A 551 -4.68 -22.80 -11.33
C ILE A 551 -4.21 -21.44 -11.81
N PRO A 552 -3.73 -20.49 -10.95
CA PRO A 552 -3.29 -19.18 -11.42
C PRO A 552 -2.11 -19.21 -12.40
N LEU A 553 -1.34 -20.30 -12.41
CA LEU A 553 -0.20 -20.47 -13.32
C LEU A 553 -0.62 -20.95 -14.72
N SER A 554 -1.84 -21.52 -14.86
CA SER A 554 -2.29 -22.16 -16.10
C SER A 554 -2.73 -21.16 -17.16
N ASN A 555 -3.31 -20.01 -16.78
CA ASN A 555 -3.83 -19.01 -17.72
C ASN A 555 -3.34 -17.60 -17.37
N LYS A 556 -2.25 -17.18 -18.04
CA LYS A 556 -1.62 -15.86 -17.82
C LYS A 556 -2.48 -14.69 -18.32
N GLU A 557 -3.40 -14.89 -19.28
CA GLU A 557 -4.28 -13.84 -19.77
C GLU A 557 -5.37 -13.51 -18.76
N PHE A 558 -5.94 -14.53 -18.10
CA PHE A 558 -7.00 -14.38 -17.11
C PHE A 558 -6.46 -13.92 -15.73
N PHE A 559 -5.36 -14.52 -15.26
CA PHE A 559 -4.80 -14.24 -13.92
C PHE A 559 -3.67 -13.21 -13.94
N ARG A 560 -3.11 -12.88 -15.10
CA ARG A 560 -1.91 -12.05 -15.24
C ARG A 560 -0.78 -12.57 -14.32
N ASN A 561 -0.08 -11.69 -13.59
CA ASN A 561 0.96 -12.06 -12.65
C ASN A 561 0.40 -12.16 -11.21
N TYR A 562 -0.46 -13.16 -10.95
CA TYR A 562 -1.20 -13.30 -9.69
C TYR A 562 -0.30 -13.34 -8.45
N TYR A 563 0.80 -14.09 -8.50
CA TYR A 563 1.74 -14.22 -7.39
C TYR A 563 2.79 -13.11 -7.36
N GLY A 564 3.13 -12.50 -8.48
CA GLY A 564 4.16 -11.48 -8.60
C GLY A 564 3.66 -10.05 -8.34
N THR A 565 2.62 -9.86 -7.56
CA THR A 565 2.10 -8.54 -7.19
C THR A 565 2.96 -7.81 -6.18
N ASN A 566 3.80 -8.54 -5.43
CA ASN A 566 4.71 -7.99 -4.42
C ASN A 566 6.00 -8.83 -4.29
N GLY A 567 7.00 -8.29 -3.61
CA GLY A 567 8.31 -8.93 -3.45
C GLY A 567 8.29 -10.27 -2.70
N VAL A 568 7.31 -10.50 -1.83
CA VAL A 568 7.15 -11.78 -1.09
C VAL A 568 6.30 -12.81 -1.83
N CYS A 569 5.86 -12.50 -3.05
CA CYS A 569 5.12 -13.41 -3.94
C CYS A 569 3.82 -13.97 -3.33
N PHE A 570 3.13 -13.21 -2.49
CA PHE A 570 1.90 -13.65 -1.83
C PHE A 570 0.70 -12.74 -2.19
N PRO A 571 -0.41 -13.29 -2.75
CA PRO A 571 -1.51 -12.51 -3.32
C PRO A 571 -2.56 -12.08 -2.28
N LEU A 572 -2.17 -11.38 -1.22
CA LEU A 572 -3.11 -10.91 -0.19
C LEU A 572 -3.80 -9.61 -0.58
N HIS A 573 -3.07 -8.67 -1.19
CA HIS A 573 -3.55 -7.34 -1.55
C HIS A 573 -3.93 -7.29 -3.03
N SER A 574 -5.12 -6.76 -3.30
CA SER A 574 -5.64 -6.51 -4.64
C SER A 574 -5.58 -5.01 -4.90
N GLU A 575 -4.65 -4.56 -5.76
CA GLU A 575 -4.69 -3.20 -6.30
C GLU A 575 -5.81 -3.09 -7.35
N GLN A 576 -6.38 -1.90 -7.52
CA GLN A 576 -7.46 -1.61 -8.47
C GLN A 576 -7.17 -2.01 -9.95
N ALA A 577 -5.92 -2.33 -10.26
CA ALA A 577 -5.46 -2.72 -11.61
C ALA A 577 -5.38 -4.23 -11.84
N GLU A 578 -5.75 -5.07 -10.86
CA GLU A 578 -5.79 -6.51 -11.07
C GLU A 578 -6.90 -6.89 -12.06
N SER A 579 -6.66 -7.99 -12.80
CA SER A 579 -7.71 -8.55 -13.65
C SER A 579 -8.90 -8.95 -12.79
N THR A 580 -10.11 -8.75 -13.27
CA THR A 580 -11.35 -9.15 -12.59
C THR A 580 -11.30 -10.63 -12.16
N GLY A 581 -10.64 -11.48 -12.96
CA GLY A 581 -10.44 -12.90 -12.66
C GLY A 581 -9.59 -13.15 -11.40
N SER A 582 -8.47 -12.45 -11.24
CA SER A 582 -7.60 -12.54 -10.06
C SER A 582 -8.31 -12.10 -8.79
N GLN A 583 -9.10 -11.03 -8.86
CA GLN A 583 -9.88 -10.53 -7.72
C GLN A 583 -10.94 -11.55 -7.28
N ILE A 584 -11.77 -12.03 -8.22
CA ILE A 584 -12.81 -13.02 -7.94
C ILE A 584 -12.19 -14.28 -7.33
N TYR A 585 -11.12 -14.78 -7.93
CA TYR A 585 -10.42 -15.96 -7.45
C TYR A 585 -9.92 -15.78 -6.01
N SER A 586 -9.25 -14.68 -5.72
CA SER A 586 -8.74 -14.35 -4.39
C SER A 586 -9.88 -14.24 -3.35
N VAL A 587 -11.01 -13.64 -3.73
CA VAL A 587 -12.20 -13.55 -2.86
C VAL A 587 -12.80 -14.93 -2.58
N VAL A 588 -12.94 -15.79 -3.60
CA VAL A 588 -13.47 -17.15 -3.43
C VAL A 588 -12.59 -17.96 -2.47
N ILE A 589 -11.28 -17.86 -2.59
CA ILE A 589 -10.36 -18.59 -1.69
C ILE A 589 -10.43 -18.02 -0.27
N PHE A 590 -10.14 -16.73 -0.07
CA PHE A 590 -10.00 -16.16 1.28
C PHE A 590 -11.34 -15.95 1.99
N LEU A 591 -12.36 -15.41 1.34
CA LEU A 591 -13.68 -15.17 1.95
C LEU A 591 -14.68 -16.28 1.70
N GLY A 592 -14.48 -17.15 0.70
CA GLY A 592 -15.31 -18.34 0.50
C GLY A 592 -14.81 -19.51 1.32
N VAL A 593 -13.73 -20.15 0.87
CA VAL A 593 -13.24 -21.42 1.44
C VAL A 593 -12.71 -21.23 2.87
N ASN A 594 -11.80 -20.27 3.08
CA ASN A 594 -11.13 -20.13 4.38
C ASN A 594 -12.06 -19.58 5.48
N LEU A 595 -12.96 -18.65 5.16
CA LEU A 595 -13.95 -18.15 6.13
C LEU A 595 -14.96 -19.26 6.48
N ALA A 596 -15.43 -20.04 5.51
CA ALA A 596 -16.31 -21.16 5.77
C ALA A 596 -15.64 -22.22 6.67
N ALA A 597 -14.38 -22.58 6.37
CA ALA A 597 -13.57 -23.46 7.19
C ALA A 597 -13.42 -22.94 8.63
N PHE A 598 -13.13 -21.66 8.79
CA PHE A 598 -13.02 -21.00 10.10
C PHE A 598 -14.32 -21.07 10.89
N ILE A 599 -15.46 -20.77 10.26
CA ILE A 599 -16.80 -20.86 10.90
C ILE A 599 -17.06 -22.30 11.36
N ILE A 600 -16.76 -23.31 10.53
CA ILE A 600 -16.92 -24.72 10.88
C ILE A 600 -16.05 -25.08 12.10
N ILE A 601 -14.80 -24.63 12.13
CA ILE A 601 -13.88 -24.84 13.24
C ILE A 601 -14.43 -24.22 14.53
N VAL A 602 -14.80 -22.97 14.51
CA VAL A 602 -15.35 -22.24 15.69
C VAL A 602 -16.62 -22.89 16.21
N PHE A 603 -17.57 -23.20 15.32
CA PHE A 603 -18.82 -23.88 15.68
C PHE A 603 -18.56 -25.27 16.28
N SER A 604 -17.68 -26.07 15.67
CA SER A 604 -17.36 -27.40 16.14
C SER A 604 -16.74 -27.41 17.54
N TYR A 605 -15.76 -26.50 17.79
CA TYR A 605 -15.16 -26.36 19.12
C TYR A 605 -16.12 -25.80 20.16
N GLY A 606 -16.97 -24.82 19.78
CA GLY A 606 -18.04 -24.31 20.66
C GLY A 606 -19.03 -25.42 21.08
N SER A 607 -19.46 -26.22 20.14
CA SER A 607 -20.37 -27.35 20.38
C SER A 607 -19.72 -28.46 21.20
N MET A 608 -18.43 -28.79 20.95
CA MET A 608 -17.66 -29.71 21.78
C MET A 608 -17.52 -29.20 23.22
N PHE A 609 -17.24 -27.92 23.41
CA PHE A 609 -17.16 -27.30 24.73
C PHE A 609 -18.49 -27.40 25.47
N TYR A 610 -19.61 -27.08 24.82
CA TYR A 610 -20.95 -27.15 25.38
C TYR A 610 -21.30 -28.60 25.78
N SER A 611 -21.05 -29.59 24.92
CA SER A 611 -21.29 -31.02 25.18
C SER A 611 -20.49 -31.52 26.38
N VAL A 612 -19.20 -31.18 26.47
CA VAL A 612 -18.33 -31.55 27.61
C VAL A 612 -18.82 -30.91 28.91
N HIS A 613 -19.21 -29.63 28.86
CA HIS A 613 -19.74 -28.91 30.03
C HIS A 613 -21.04 -29.50 30.52
N GLN A 614 -21.98 -29.85 29.63
CA GLN A 614 -23.25 -30.46 30.00
C GLN A 614 -23.07 -31.88 30.61
N THR A 615 -22.15 -32.67 30.07
CA THR A 615 -21.83 -34.00 30.63
C THR A 615 -21.17 -33.88 32.01
N ALA A 616 -20.41 -32.82 32.26
CA ALA A 616 -19.80 -32.58 33.58
C ALA A 616 -20.81 -32.26 34.69
N ILE A 617 -21.90 -31.58 34.35
CA ILE A 617 -22.95 -31.21 35.31
C ILE A 617 -23.77 -32.44 35.74
N THR A 618 -23.89 -33.45 34.86
CA THR A 618 -24.71 -34.67 35.12
C THR A 618 -23.98 -35.78 35.88
N ALA A 619 -22.68 -35.71 36.07
CA ALA A 619 -21.88 -36.74 36.72
C ALA A 619 -21.43 -36.31 38.14
N THR A 620 -21.88 -37.04 39.17
CA THR A 620 -21.72 -36.71 40.59
C THR A 620 -20.33 -37.04 41.21
N GLU A 621 -19.35 -37.51 40.45
CA GLU A 621 -17.94 -37.70 40.90
C GLU A 621 -17.04 -36.50 40.58
N ILE A 622 -17.13 -35.50 41.37
CA ILE A 622 -17.05 -34.08 40.92
C ILE A 622 -15.61 -33.52 40.86
N ARG A 623 -14.62 -33.95 41.59
CA ARG A 623 -13.40 -33.16 41.78
C ARG A 623 -12.26 -33.46 40.79
N ASN A 624 -12.04 -34.70 40.44
CA ASN A 624 -10.97 -35.09 39.50
C ASN A 624 -11.40 -34.99 38.05
N HIS A 625 -12.70 -35.10 37.77
CA HIS A 625 -13.29 -34.93 36.45
C HIS A 625 -13.23 -33.48 35.99
N ILE A 626 -13.60 -32.51 36.87
CA ILE A 626 -13.58 -31.07 36.58
C ILE A 626 -12.17 -30.60 36.21
N LYS A 627 -11.10 -31.08 36.87
CA LYS A 627 -9.71 -30.73 36.48
C LYS A 627 -9.32 -31.23 35.08
N LYS A 628 -9.79 -32.42 34.69
CA LYS A 628 -9.53 -32.96 33.33
C LYS A 628 -10.27 -32.17 32.27
N GLU A 629 -11.52 -31.80 32.54
CA GLU A 629 -12.37 -31.03 31.61
C GLU A 629 -11.90 -29.59 31.44
N MET A 630 -11.50 -28.94 32.53
CA MET A 630 -10.94 -27.58 32.44
C MET A 630 -9.63 -27.55 31.63
N THR A 631 -8.84 -28.62 31.65
CA THR A 631 -7.63 -28.72 30.84
C THR A 631 -7.93 -28.91 29.35
N LEU A 632 -8.98 -29.69 29.02
CA LEU A 632 -9.47 -29.88 27.66
C LEU A 632 -10.07 -28.57 27.11
N ALA A 633 -10.92 -27.91 27.90
CA ALA A 633 -11.53 -26.65 27.56
C ALA A 633 -10.48 -25.55 27.25
N LYS A 634 -9.44 -25.43 28.10
CA LYS A 634 -8.32 -24.51 27.86
C LYS A 634 -7.63 -24.81 26.54
N ARG A 635 -7.40 -26.04 26.15
CA ARG A 635 -6.77 -26.38 24.86
C ARG A 635 -7.64 -25.99 23.69
N PHE A 636 -8.94 -26.27 23.75
CA PHE A 636 -9.87 -25.86 22.68
C PHE A 636 -9.91 -24.35 22.54
N PHE A 637 -9.92 -23.61 23.65
CA PHE A 637 -9.83 -22.16 23.64
C PHE A 637 -8.55 -21.66 22.94
N PHE A 638 -7.40 -22.22 23.29
CA PHE A 638 -6.13 -21.79 22.68
C PHE A 638 -6.08 -22.08 21.17
N ILE A 639 -6.61 -23.23 20.72
CA ILE A 639 -6.65 -23.56 19.29
C ILE A 639 -7.55 -22.58 18.53
N VAL A 640 -8.76 -22.29 19.03
CA VAL A 640 -9.66 -21.33 18.40
C VAL A 640 -9.07 -19.92 18.43
N PHE A 641 -8.48 -19.54 19.56
CA PHE A 641 -7.89 -18.22 19.73
C PHE A 641 -6.71 -17.97 18.78
N THR A 642 -5.78 -18.93 18.64
CA THR A 642 -4.65 -18.79 17.71
C THR A 642 -5.11 -18.76 16.26
N ASN A 643 -6.08 -19.59 15.87
CA ASN A 643 -6.67 -19.52 14.54
C ASN A 643 -7.39 -18.18 14.30
N ALA A 644 -8.15 -17.67 15.28
CA ALA A 644 -8.82 -16.38 15.17
C ALA A 644 -7.83 -15.24 15.00
N LEU A 645 -6.74 -15.22 15.79
CA LEU A 645 -5.67 -14.23 15.67
C LEU A 645 -5.03 -14.21 14.27
N CYS A 646 -4.92 -15.36 13.63
CA CYS A 646 -4.33 -15.47 12.30
C CYS A 646 -5.32 -15.09 11.18
N TRP A 647 -6.57 -15.57 11.26
CA TRP A 647 -7.51 -15.45 10.14
C TRP A 647 -8.35 -14.17 10.16
N ILE A 648 -8.74 -13.65 11.32
CA ILE A 648 -9.58 -12.43 11.41
C ILE A 648 -8.91 -11.23 10.73
N PRO A 649 -7.61 -10.92 10.96
CA PRO A 649 -6.95 -9.83 10.25
C PRO A 649 -6.95 -10.01 8.73
N ILE A 650 -6.76 -11.24 8.24
CA ILE A 650 -6.78 -11.55 6.80
C ILE A 650 -8.16 -11.29 6.20
N PHE A 651 -9.23 -11.73 6.88
CA PHE A 651 -10.61 -11.49 6.44
C PHE A 651 -10.96 -10.00 6.43
N ILE A 652 -10.54 -9.25 7.46
CA ILE A 652 -10.75 -7.80 7.53
C ILE A 652 -10.03 -7.11 6.37
N LEU A 653 -8.76 -7.42 6.12
CA LEU A 653 -8.00 -6.83 5.02
C LEU A 653 -8.65 -7.13 3.67
N LYS A 654 -9.11 -8.38 3.46
CA LYS A 654 -9.75 -8.75 2.21
C LYS A 654 -11.11 -8.08 2.02
N LEU A 655 -11.86 -7.89 3.10
CA LEU A 655 -13.12 -7.14 3.07
C LEU A 655 -12.90 -5.66 2.77
N LEU A 656 -11.91 -5.04 3.42
CA LEU A 656 -11.53 -3.64 3.15
C LEU A 656 -11.06 -3.45 1.69
N SER A 657 -10.29 -4.42 1.16
CA SER A 657 -9.88 -4.42 -0.24
C SER A 657 -11.09 -4.48 -1.21
N LEU A 658 -12.14 -5.24 -0.89
CA LEU A 658 -13.39 -5.26 -1.66
C LEU A 658 -14.15 -3.93 -1.61
N LEU A 659 -14.09 -3.25 -0.48
CA LEU A 659 -14.69 -1.92 -0.29
C LEU A 659 -13.85 -0.80 -0.92
N GLN A 660 -12.78 -1.14 -1.66
CA GLN A 660 -11.86 -0.21 -2.32
C GLN A 660 -11.19 0.79 -1.36
N VAL A 661 -11.01 0.40 -0.11
CA VAL A 661 -10.27 1.20 0.88
C VAL A 661 -8.77 1.00 0.63
N GLU A 662 -8.02 2.09 0.48
CA GLU A 662 -6.57 2.04 0.35
C GLU A 662 -5.94 1.51 1.65
N ILE A 663 -5.28 0.35 1.56
CA ILE A 663 -4.61 -0.28 2.68
C ILE A 663 -3.11 -0.01 2.56
N PRO A 664 -2.46 0.57 3.60
CA PRO A 664 -1.01 0.73 3.58
C PRO A 664 -0.28 -0.61 3.41
N GLY A 665 0.66 -0.69 2.47
CA GLY A 665 1.43 -1.91 2.18
C GLY A 665 2.17 -2.46 3.40
N THR A 666 2.52 -1.60 4.36
CA THR A 666 3.11 -2.00 5.65
C THR A 666 2.20 -2.94 6.45
N ILE A 667 0.88 -2.69 6.50
CA ILE A 667 -0.07 -3.57 7.21
C ILE A 667 -0.14 -4.94 6.54
N THR A 668 -0.22 -4.95 5.22
CA THR A 668 -0.23 -6.19 4.42
C THR A 668 1.04 -7.01 4.66
N SER A 669 2.21 -6.36 4.70
CA SER A 669 3.48 -7.05 4.94
C SER A 669 3.55 -7.70 6.33
N TRP A 670 3.07 -7.01 7.37
CA TRP A 670 3.00 -7.56 8.71
C TRP A 670 2.09 -8.78 8.78
N VAL A 671 0.94 -8.76 8.09
CA VAL A 671 0.02 -9.89 8.06
C VAL A 671 0.64 -11.09 7.35
N VAL A 672 1.25 -10.90 6.18
CA VAL A 672 1.83 -12.01 5.39
C VAL A 672 3.07 -12.60 6.05
N ILE A 673 3.95 -11.76 6.61
CA ILE A 673 5.23 -12.24 7.14
C ILE A 673 5.10 -12.73 8.59
N PHE A 674 4.28 -12.08 9.42
CA PHE A 674 4.17 -12.40 10.84
C PHE A 674 2.95 -13.26 11.16
N ILE A 675 1.75 -12.81 10.76
CA ILE A 675 0.50 -13.42 11.24
C ILE A 675 0.26 -14.78 10.57
N LEU A 676 0.37 -14.85 9.25
CA LEU A 676 0.07 -16.05 8.49
C LEU A 676 0.98 -17.25 8.87
N PRO A 677 2.32 -17.11 8.96
CA PRO A 677 3.20 -18.24 9.28
C PRO A 677 3.17 -18.68 10.75
N ILE A 678 2.72 -17.81 11.67
CA ILE A 678 2.62 -18.16 13.09
C ILE A 678 1.71 -19.36 13.30
N ASN A 679 0.62 -19.49 12.54
CA ASN A 679 -0.28 -20.64 12.64
C ASN A 679 0.47 -21.96 12.40
N SER A 680 1.24 -22.04 11.32
CA SER A 680 2.06 -23.23 11.00
C SER A 680 3.18 -23.51 12.01
N ALA A 681 3.72 -22.44 12.64
CA ALA A 681 4.73 -22.57 13.70
C ALA A 681 4.13 -23.07 15.04
N LEU A 682 2.87 -22.72 15.35
CA LEU A 682 2.20 -23.09 16.58
C LEU A 682 1.56 -24.49 16.53
N ASN A 683 1.22 -25.00 15.35
CA ASN A 683 0.56 -26.30 15.19
C ASN A 683 1.31 -27.47 15.86
N PRO A 684 2.63 -27.63 15.76
CA PRO A 684 3.38 -28.65 16.49
C PRO A 684 3.16 -28.58 18.01
N LEU A 685 3.17 -27.37 18.55
CA LEU A 685 2.97 -27.12 19.98
C LEU A 685 1.56 -27.54 20.42
N LEU A 686 0.53 -27.08 19.69
CA LEU A 686 -0.86 -27.27 20.04
C LEU A 686 -1.33 -28.74 19.90
N TYR A 687 -0.94 -29.38 18.79
CA TYR A 687 -1.46 -30.71 18.46
C TYR A 687 -0.56 -31.88 18.93
N THR A 688 0.68 -31.60 19.32
CA THR A 688 1.63 -32.67 19.73
C THR A 688 2.30 -32.39 21.07
N LEU A 689 3.10 -31.32 21.20
CA LEU A 689 3.96 -31.13 22.37
C LEU A 689 3.19 -30.93 23.68
N THR A 690 1.97 -30.41 23.64
CA THR A 690 1.12 -30.21 24.82
C THR A 690 0.33 -31.45 25.22
N THR A 691 0.30 -32.50 24.38
CA THR A 691 -0.52 -33.70 24.61
C THR A 691 0.06 -34.59 25.73
N ARG A 692 -0.82 -35.28 26.49
CA ARG A 692 -0.40 -36.20 27.55
C ARG A 692 0.48 -37.35 27.04
N PRO A 693 0.10 -38.05 25.94
CA PRO A 693 0.92 -39.13 25.43
C PRO A 693 2.36 -38.72 25.10
N PHE A 694 2.53 -37.53 24.56
CA PHE A 694 3.86 -37.00 24.27
C PHE A 694 4.66 -36.72 25.55
N LYS A 695 4.02 -36.08 26.56
CA LYS A 695 4.68 -35.79 27.86
C LYS A 695 5.09 -37.08 28.59
N GLU A 696 4.24 -38.09 28.56
CA GLU A 696 4.53 -39.38 29.13
C GLU A 696 5.70 -40.06 28.42
N MET A 697 5.74 -40.02 27.09
CA MET A 697 6.84 -40.57 26.31
C MET A 697 8.17 -39.82 26.63
N ILE A 698 8.19 -38.53 26.70
CA ILE A 698 9.40 -37.73 27.07
C ILE A 698 9.85 -38.09 28.49
N HIS A 699 8.91 -38.22 29.43
CA HIS A 699 9.23 -38.60 30.80
C HIS A 699 9.85 -40.01 30.86
N GLN A 700 9.34 -40.95 30.10
CA GLN A 700 9.90 -42.31 29.99
C GLN A 700 11.32 -42.27 29.37
N VAL A 701 11.52 -41.56 28.28
CA VAL A 701 12.83 -41.41 27.63
C VAL A 701 13.84 -40.78 28.61
N TRP A 702 13.44 -39.73 29.33
CA TRP A 702 14.29 -39.03 30.29
C TRP A 702 14.63 -39.94 31.50
N HIS A 703 13.63 -40.71 32.00
CA HIS A 703 13.82 -41.65 33.09
C HIS A 703 14.81 -42.75 32.69
N ASN A 704 14.63 -43.32 31.50
CA ASN A 704 15.51 -44.35 30.95
C ASN A 704 16.95 -43.82 30.73
N TYR A 705 17.09 -42.59 30.28
CA TYR A 705 18.40 -41.89 30.13
C TYR A 705 19.07 -41.71 31.49
N LYS A 706 18.33 -41.23 32.49
CA LYS A 706 18.83 -41.07 33.88
C LYS A 706 19.27 -42.38 34.48
N GLN A 707 18.49 -43.45 34.25
CA GLN A 707 18.78 -44.79 34.74
C GLN A 707 20.06 -45.36 34.08
N ARG A 708 20.23 -45.21 32.76
CA ARG A 708 21.46 -45.55 32.04
C ARG A 708 22.68 -44.82 32.55
N ARG A 709 22.55 -43.52 32.85
CA ARG A 709 23.63 -42.70 33.41
C ARG A 709 24.00 -43.11 34.83
N SER A 710 23.03 -43.56 35.61
CA SER A 710 23.25 -44.11 36.96
C SER A 710 23.96 -45.46 36.96
N ILE A 711 23.67 -46.31 35.95
CA ILE A 711 24.32 -47.61 35.77
C ILE A 711 25.75 -47.42 35.22
N GLY A 712 25.97 -46.47 34.28
CA GLY A 712 27.29 -46.15 33.74
C GLY A 712 28.26 -45.58 34.77
N SER A 713 27.76 -44.96 35.84
CA SER A 713 28.58 -44.40 36.95
C SER A 713 29.11 -45.47 37.94
N LYS A 714 28.58 -46.68 37.89
CA LYS A 714 29.06 -47.80 38.75
C LYS A 714 30.06 -48.76 38.08
N SER A 715 30.41 -48.52 36.83
CA SER A 715 31.34 -49.37 36.04
C SER A 715 32.47 -48.52 35.41
N SER A 716 33.15 -47.74 36.21
CA SER A 716 34.37 -47.05 35.75
C SER A 716 35.59 -47.64 36.41
N GLN A 717 36.06 -48.78 35.91
CA GLN A 717 37.49 -49.13 35.91
C GLN A 717 37.84 -49.90 34.62
N LYS A 718 38.80 -49.29 33.87
CA LYS A 718 39.55 -49.80 32.67
C LYS A 718 38.79 -49.87 31.35
N THR A 719 39.20 -49.15 30.36
CA THR A 719 40.31 -49.07 29.45
C THR A 719 40.01 -48.17 28.25
N HIS A 720 41.09 -47.59 27.68
CA HIS A 720 41.14 -46.64 26.57
C HIS A 720 40.49 -47.09 25.23
N GLY A 721 39.86 -46.13 24.49
CA GLY A 721 39.61 -46.13 23.05
C GLY A 721 38.46 -45.24 22.61
N PRO A 722 38.63 -44.28 21.65
CA PRO A 722 37.52 -43.49 21.15
C PRO A 722 36.79 -44.25 20.03
N SER A 723 35.54 -44.58 20.27
CA SER A 723 34.63 -45.09 19.22
C SER A 723 33.37 -44.24 19.19
N PHE A 724 33.13 -43.69 18.03
CA PHE A 724 31.85 -43.09 17.64
C PHE A 724 30.76 -44.17 17.73
N ILE A 725 29.79 -43.99 18.63
CA ILE A 725 28.70 -44.93 18.79
C ILE A 725 27.47 -44.38 18.04
N TRP A 726 27.19 -45.05 16.92
CA TRP A 726 25.84 -45.04 16.32
C TRP A 726 24.88 -45.78 17.23
N VAL A 727 23.80 -45.14 17.65
CA VAL A 727 22.76 -45.77 18.46
C VAL A 727 21.89 -46.59 17.54
N GLU A 728 22.13 -47.91 17.49
CA GLU A 728 21.17 -48.89 16.96
C GLU A 728 20.04 -49.08 17.97
N MET A 729 18.83 -48.73 17.59
CA MET A 729 17.61 -49.05 18.36
C MET A 729 17.16 -50.45 17.96
N TRP A 730 17.34 -51.42 18.85
CA TRP A 730 16.82 -52.79 18.73
C TRP A 730 15.54 -53.01 19.55
N PRO A 731 14.63 -53.95 19.17
CA PRO A 731 13.31 -54.12 19.73
C PRO A 731 13.31 -54.78 21.12
N MET A 732 12.39 -54.34 21.97
CA MET A 732 12.21 -54.86 23.32
C MET A 732 11.59 -56.26 23.33
N GLN A 733 12.19 -57.12 24.15
CA GLN A 733 11.63 -58.40 24.55
C GLN A 733 10.38 -58.22 25.44
N GLU A 734 9.40 -59.10 25.24
CA GLU A 734 8.17 -59.22 26.01
C GLU A 734 8.49 -59.60 27.48
N ILE A 735 7.93 -58.85 28.40
CA ILE A 735 7.76 -59.23 29.82
C ILE A 735 6.28 -59.28 30.10
N THR A 736 5.81 -60.49 30.52
CA THR A 736 4.43 -60.82 30.92
C THR A 736 3.96 -60.00 32.13
N PRO A 737 2.69 -59.60 32.21
CA PRO A 737 2.18 -58.77 33.28
C PRO A 737 1.54 -59.61 34.40
N ASN A 738 1.89 -59.25 35.64
CA ASN A 738 1.04 -59.62 36.80
C ASN A 738 0.09 -58.48 37.15
N SER A 739 -1.14 -58.78 37.05
CA SER A 739 -2.36 -58.40 37.78
C SER A 739 -2.34 -57.05 38.56
N THR A 740 -3.08 -56.09 38.10
CA THR A 740 -4.11 -55.32 38.87
C THR A 740 -5.01 -54.52 37.90
N LYS A 741 -6.32 -54.56 38.22
CA LYS A 741 -7.46 -54.22 37.38
C LYS A 741 -7.40 -52.80 36.73
N PRO A 742 -7.83 -52.66 35.46
CA PRO A 742 -7.94 -51.37 34.80
C PRO A 742 -9.34 -50.77 34.93
N VAL A 743 -9.38 -49.47 35.13
CA VAL A 743 -10.57 -48.64 34.94
C VAL A 743 -10.76 -48.41 33.44
N LEU A 744 -11.94 -48.71 32.99
CA LEU A 744 -12.45 -48.74 31.62
C LEU A 744 -12.20 -47.44 30.88
N TYR A 745 -11.36 -47.50 29.85
CA TYR A 745 -11.47 -46.65 28.65
C TYR A 745 -11.81 -47.59 27.49
N THR A 746 -13.07 -47.59 27.08
CA THR A 746 -13.53 -48.40 25.97
C THR A 746 -12.95 -47.91 24.65
N ASP A 747 -11.94 -48.65 24.17
CA ASP A 747 -11.61 -48.69 22.75
C ASP A 747 -12.69 -49.51 22.04
N CYS A 748 -13.31 -48.95 21.01
CA CYS A 748 -14.15 -49.70 20.10
C CYS A 748 -13.28 -50.64 19.23
N SER A 749 -13.01 -51.83 19.70
CA SER A 749 -12.49 -52.92 18.85
C SER A 749 -13.64 -53.87 18.47
N GLU A 750 -13.66 -54.21 17.19
CA GLU A 750 -14.59 -55.14 16.57
C GLU A 750 -14.68 -56.47 17.33
N THR A 751 -15.88 -56.86 17.77
CA THR A 751 -16.23 -58.23 18.01
C THR A 751 -17.49 -58.56 17.23
N SER A 752 -17.30 -59.47 16.28
CA SER A 752 -18.37 -60.23 15.62
C SER A 752 -19.13 -61.08 16.67
N VAL A 753 -20.41 -60.84 16.82
CA VAL A 753 -21.28 -61.76 17.62
C VAL A 753 -22.28 -62.38 16.68
N SER A 754 -22.19 -63.73 16.64
CA SER A 754 -23.14 -64.63 16.06
C SER A 754 -24.50 -64.57 16.77
N GLN A 755 -25.56 -64.70 15.98
CA GLN A 755 -26.95 -64.82 16.40
C GLN A 755 -27.17 -65.97 17.34
N SER A 756 -27.88 -65.77 18.44
CA SER A 756 -28.82 -66.77 19.00
C SER A 756 -29.99 -66.02 19.64
N THR A 757 -31.15 -66.47 19.20
CA THR A 757 -32.51 -66.18 19.61
C THR A 757 -32.74 -66.35 21.09
N LEU A 758 -33.47 -65.49 21.77
CA LEU A 758 -34.61 -65.84 22.60
C LEU A 758 -35.59 -64.69 22.81
N SER A 759 -36.84 -65.00 22.66
CA SER A 759 -38.05 -64.22 22.82
C SER A 759 -38.38 -63.89 24.30
N THR A 760 -39.10 -62.82 24.49
CA THR A 760 -40.38 -62.69 25.22
C THR A 760 -40.53 -61.47 26.12
N ARG A 761 -41.67 -60.80 25.87
CA ARG A 761 -42.65 -60.08 26.71
C ARG A 761 -42.38 -58.57 27.02
N LEU A 762 -43.20 -57.82 26.34
CA LEU A 762 -44.35 -56.96 26.77
C LEU A 762 -44.40 -56.49 28.23
N ASN A 763 -44.47 -55.16 28.41
CA ASN A 763 -45.65 -54.35 28.84
C ASN A 763 -45.23 -52.88 28.96
N SER A 764 -45.86 -52.01 28.18
CA SER A 764 -46.88 -50.98 28.40
C SER A 764 -46.82 -50.30 29.77
N TYR A 765 -46.68 -48.91 29.71
CA TYR A 765 -47.63 -47.94 30.19
C TYR A 765 -47.08 -46.53 29.98
N THR A 766 -47.92 -45.79 29.26
CA THR A 766 -48.21 -44.36 29.11
C THR A 766 -47.07 -43.39 28.77
#